data_31a7d43f7eba95443a573fe9d2563230
#
_entry.id   31a7d43f7eba95443a573fe9d2563230
#
_cell.length_a   1.000
_cell.length_b   1.000
_cell.length_c   1.000
_cell.angle_alpha   90.00
_cell.angle_beta   90.00
_cell.angle_gamma   90.00
#
_symmetry.space_group_name_H-M   'P 1'
#
loop_
_entity.id
_entity.type
_entity.pdbx_description
1 polymer ?
#
loop_
_entity_poly.entity_id
_entity_poly.type
_entity_poly.pdbx_seq_one_letter_code
_entity_poly.pdbx_strand_id
1 'polypeptide(L)'
;MYKKSGQLYYSPTDLTSFMESPFASWMDRFSIEHADKAPGKDPADELMSALADKGYAQEELQQSAFIQQGKTLLSIKGASTDDKYQNTLDAMAKGFDVIVQAHLQLGQFAGYADFLVKVVHSDGDQPSLLGNWHYEVWDVKLANLVRPSFVVQLCSYSEMLASMQGVLPEFMAIVLGSGNKERLRTSEYYSYYKTLKSSFTDKQDAFRADLRPDPADSKSWGDWSGYAKQILLDRDHLFQIAGITIGQIKKLNRAGIETMQQLGESSLEHTSGLQPEVIKRLIAQAKIQRASGGRDVPLFEILSPPQGEITGLALLPPLSPLDVFFDIEGYPLDKGGLEYLWGNTYFDEAGNRQFIDFWAHDQEQEKQCFQDFIAWVYQRWQQDPSMHIYHYANYEIAACQKLMNRYGVCEHEVDQLLRNNVFVDLYKIVKGGLLLGEPRYSIKNVERLYRQKRGTEVASGGESIIVYERWRELHRLGEQGDTYQTSQILRDIRDYNIDDCDSTQELVDWLRLQQEKHVIPFFGKIDVSEPEVPEEITDRIRLRDRLLLRSLAEREKEPVKASLAENLAYCLEFHRRESKPIFWRLYDRRGQSHVELRDDLDCLAHCTRTEREAFKPTARARNLAYEYCFDATQEFKGAQKQFYLLGIETDSGQSAKVTFKSEESDLANGLIVLQSKDEPPSIISLVPDEYVNPNPIPQAIDQIVRGYEDGNLIYGQSAILDFLARAKPRITSHRDGPIAPSQDPDQRLQQITKAIANLDHSYLTIQGPP
;
A
#
# COMPACT_ATOMS: atom_id res chain seq x y z
N MET A 1 -10.01 10.39 -26.15
CA MET A 1 -10.16 11.40 -27.23
C MET A 1 -11.00 10.82 -28.36
N TYR A 2 -11.77 11.67 -29.07
CA TYR A 2 -12.50 11.27 -30.27
C TYR A 2 -12.78 12.48 -31.18
N LYS A 3 -13.03 12.23 -32.48
CA LYS A 3 -13.44 13.27 -33.43
C LYS A 3 -14.95 13.24 -33.68
N LYS A 4 -15.59 14.41 -33.61
CA LYS A 4 -16.98 14.60 -34.01
C LYS A 4 -17.05 15.79 -35.01
N SER A 5 -17.54 15.57 -36.19
CA SER A 5 -17.63 16.63 -37.26
C SER A 5 -16.32 17.35 -37.54
N GLY A 6 -15.19 16.62 -37.51
CA GLY A 6 -13.86 17.17 -37.75
C GLY A 6 -13.19 17.84 -36.54
N GLN A 7 -13.92 18.09 -35.47
CA GLN A 7 -13.41 18.67 -34.23
C GLN A 7 -13.01 17.56 -33.22
N LEU A 8 -11.92 17.76 -32.49
CA LEU A 8 -11.43 16.86 -31.46
C LEU A 8 -12.08 17.17 -30.12
N TYR A 9 -12.49 16.12 -29.42
CA TYR A 9 -13.05 16.16 -28.07
C TYR A 9 -12.20 15.32 -27.11
N TYR A 10 -12.13 15.77 -25.86
CA TYR A 10 -11.38 15.17 -24.78
C TYR A 10 -12.30 14.73 -23.65
N SER A 11 -11.95 13.63 -23.00
CA SER A 11 -12.59 13.18 -21.77
C SER A 11 -11.70 13.49 -20.54
N PRO A 12 -12.23 13.47 -19.33
CA PRO A 12 -11.41 13.53 -18.11
C PRO A 12 -10.36 12.40 -18.04
N THR A 13 -10.67 11.23 -18.63
CA THR A 13 -9.71 10.10 -18.72
C THR A 13 -8.49 10.45 -19.58
N ASP A 14 -8.66 11.22 -20.66
CA ASP A 14 -7.53 11.66 -21.51
C ASP A 14 -6.55 12.56 -20.72
N LEU A 15 -7.11 13.38 -19.83
CA LEU A 15 -6.31 14.23 -18.96
C LEU A 15 -5.53 13.41 -17.92
N THR A 16 -6.16 12.38 -17.35
CA THR A 16 -5.47 11.48 -16.41
C THR A 16 -4.43 10.61 -17.11
N SER A 17 -4.70 10.14 -18.33
CA SER A 17 -3.71 9.45 -19.17
C SER A 17 -2.50 10.32 -19.46
N PHE A 18 -2.71 11.61 -19.77
CA PHE A 18 -1.60 12.56 -19.97
C PHE A 18 -0.79 12.80 -18.70
N MET A 19 -1.45 12.90 -17.55
CA MET A 19 -0.78 13.05 -16.26
C MET A 19 0.16 11.87 -15.95
N GLU A 20 -0.25 10.66 -16.31
CA GLU A 20 0.52 9.43 -16.09
C GLU A 20 1.57 9.18 -17.17
N SER A 21 1.24 9.49 -18.43
CA SER A 21 2.08 9.20 -19.59
C SER A 21 1.85 10.17 -20.75
N PRO A 22 2.73 11.18 -20.94
CA PRO A 22 2.72 11.99 -22.14
C PRO A 22 2.86 11.17 -23.43
N PHE A 23 3.60 10.03 -23.40
CA PHE A 23 3.71 9.11 -24.52
C PHE A 23 2.35 8.47 -24.87
N ALA A 24 1.63 7.93 -23.90
CA ALA A 24 0.33 7.31 -24.14
C ALA A 24 -0.69 8.33 -24.68
N SER A 25 -0.72 9.52 -24.08
CA SER A 25 -1.59 10.62 -24.56
C SER A 25 -1.28 11.05 -26.00
N TRP A 26 0.02 11.10 -26.37
CA TRP A 26 0.44 11.37 -27.75
C TRP A 26 0.02 10.23 -28.69
N MET A 27 0.17 8.96 -28.27
CA MET A 27 -0.22 7.80 -29.04
C MET A 27 -1.74 7.76 -29.29
N ASP A 28 -2.55 8.10 -28.29
CA ASP A 28 -4.01 8.22 -28.43
C ASP A 28 -4.36 9.26 -29.49
N ARG A 29 -3.69 10.42 -29.48
CA ARG A 29 -3.86 11.45 -30.52
C ARG A 29 -3.39 10.95 -31.88
N PHE A 30 -2.23 10.32 -31.96
CA PHE A 30 -1.64 9.82 -33.19
C PHE A 30 -2.55 8.76 -33.85
N SER A 31 -3.15 7.87 -33.05
CA SER A 31 -4.07 6.84 -33.57
C SER A 31 -5.35 7.41 -34.17
N ILE A 32 -5.80 8.56 -33.70
CA ILE A 32 -6.99 9.26 -34.25
C ILE A 32 -6.62 10.01 -35.55
N GLU A 33 -5.45 10.64 -35.60
CA GLU A 33 -5.04 11.43 -36.77
C GLU A 33 -4.46 10.56 -37.90
N HIS A 34 -3.84 9.43 -37.57
CA HIS A 34 -3.08 8.56 -38.47
C HIS A 34 -3.41 7.08 -38.23
N ALA A 35 -4.69 6.73 -38.27
CA ALA A 35 -5.16 5.38 -37.99
C ALA A 35 -4.54 4.29 -38.88
N ASP A 36 -4.13 4.66 -40.10
CA ASP A 36 -3.46 3.80 -41.06
C ASP A 36 -1.98 3.48 -40.72
N LYS A 37 -1.36 4.31 -39.84
CA LYS A 37 0.06 4.19 -39.43
C LYS A 37 0.22 3.84 -37.95
N ALA A 38 -0.82 3.98 -37.16
CA ALA A 38 -0.75 3.68 -35.76
C ALA A 38 -0.63 2.15 -35.54
N PRO A 39 0.21 1.70 -34.59
CA PRO A 39 0.20 0.32 -34.15
C PRO A 39 -1.14 -0.01 -33.49
N GLY A 40 -1.50 -1.29 -33.44
CA GLY A 40 -2.66 -1.73 -32.67
C GLY A 40 -2.47 -1.45 -31.19
N LYS A 41 -3.56 -1.09 -30.51
CA LYS A 41 -3.57 -1.08 -29.05
C LYS A 41 -3.40 -2.48 -28.50
N ASP A 42 -2.86 -2.60 -27.31
CA ASP A 42 -2.78 -3.89 -26.62
C ASP A 42 -4.19 -4.49 -26.47
N PRO A 43 -4.31 -5.83 -26.55
CA PRO A 43 -5.61 -6.48 -26.34
C PRO A 43 -6.13 -6.17 -24.93
N ALA A 44 -7.47 -6.08 -24.80
CA ALA A 44 -8.08 -5.91 -23.50
C ALA A 44 -7.70 -7.08 -22.59
N ASP A 45 -7.21 -6.76 -21.39
CA ASP A 45 -6.92 -7.72 -20.36
C ASP A 45 -8.25 -8.23 -19.76
N GLU A 46 -8.42 -9.55 -19.63
CA GLU A 46 -9.62 -10.16 -19.04
C GLU A 46 -9.85 -9.69 -17.60
N LEU A 47 -8.77 -9.48 -16.84
CA LEU A 47 -8.85 -8.91 -15.49
C LEU A 47 -9.43 -7.48 -15.52
N MET A 48 -9.04 -6.65 -16.50
CA MET A 48 -9.59 -5.30 -16.65
C MET A 48 -11.06 -5.33 -17.03
N SER A 49 -11.49 -6.32 -17.80
CA SER A 49 -12.92 -6.51 -18.12
C SER A 49 -13.73 -6.91 -16.88
N ALA A 50 -13.25 -7.87 -16.09
CA ALA A 50 -13.88 -8.28 -14.83
C ALA A 50 -13.93 -7.12 -13.80
N LEU A 51 -12.89 -6.28 -13.77
CA LEU A 51 -12.88 -5.05 -12.95
C LEU A 51 -13.95 -4.04 -13.42
N ALA A 52 -14.14 -3.87 -14.72
CA ALA A 52 -15.15 -2.97 -15.25
C ALA A 52 -16.58 -3.44 -14.86
N ASP A 53 -16.86 -4.73 -14.97
CA ASP A 53 -18.17 -5.31 -14.59
C ASP A 53 -18.45 -5.10 -13.09
N LYS A 54 -17.46 -5.27 -12.23
CA LYS A 54 -17.57 -4.95 -10.79
C LYS A 54 -17.75 -3.46 -10.53
N GLY A 55 -17.15 -2.60 -11.35
CA GLY A 55 -17.38 -1.15 -11.30
C GLY A 55 -18.84 -0.82 -11.50
N TYR A 56 -19.48 -1.40 -12.53
CA TYR A 56 -20.92 -1.23 -12.77
C TYR A 56 -21.79 -1.77 -11.62
N ALA A 57 -21.46 -2.93 -11.07
CA ALA A 57 -22.18 -3.48 -9.92
C ALA A 57 -22.08 -2.56 -8.68
N GLN A 58 -20.94 -1.94 -8.44
CA GLN A 58 -20.75 -0.97 -7.35
C GLN A 58 -21.55 0.31 -7.57
N GLU A 59 -21.67 0.79 -8.81
CA GLU A 59 -22.56 1.91 -9.16
C GLU A 59 -24.02 1.57 -8.89
N GLU A 60 -24.48 0.36 -9.23
CA GLU A 60 -25.85 -0.10 -8.97
C GLU A 60 -26.16 -0.20 -7.47
N LEU A 61 -25.18 -0.67 -6.66
CA LEU A 61 -25.29 -0.68 -5.21
C LEU A 61 -25.45 0.75 -4.66
N GLN A 62 -24.68 1.71 -5.17
CA GLN A 62 -24.80 3.11 -4.77
C GLN A 62 -26.13 3.73 -5.19
N GLN A 63 -26.67 3.40 -6.37
CA GLN A 63 -28.01 3.81 -6.80
C GLN A 63 -29.07 3.27 -5.84
N SER A 64 -28.98 1.98 -5.49
CA SER A 64 -29.88 1.33 -4.53
C SER A 64 -29.84 2.02 -3.16
N ALA A 65 -28.65 2.40 -2.70
CA ALA A 65 -28.49 3.13 -1.45
C ALA A 65 -29.17 4.52 -1.47
N PHE A 66 -29.13 5.24 -2.59
CA PHE A 66 -29.84 6.50 -2.75
C PHE A 66 -31.37 6.29 -2.71
N ILE A 67 -31.89 5.26 -3.38
CA ILE A 67 -33.31 4.91 -3.37
C ILE A 67 -33.78 4.58 -1.94
N GLN A 68 -33.01 3.79 -1.19
CA GLN A 68 -33.30 3.48 0.20
C GLN A 68 -33.33 4.70 1.12
N GLN A 69 -32.56 5.75 0.78
CA GLN A 69 -32.60 7.04 1.45
C GLN A 69 -33.79 7.92 1.05
N GLY A 70 -34.67 7.42 0.18
CA GLY A 70 -35.86 8.15 -0.30
C GLY A 70 -35.56 9.22 -1.35
N LYS A 71 -34.40 9.21 -1.97
CA LYS A 71 -33.99 10.17 -3.00
C LYS A 71 -34.65 9.87 -4.34
N THR A 72 -35.03 10.92 -5.07
CA THR A 72 -35.51 10.81 -6.46
C THR A 72 -34.34 10.67 -7.42
N LEU A 73 -34.31 9.58 -8.20
CA LEU A 73 -33.27 9.30 -9.19
C LEU A 73 -33.78 9.47 -10.62
N LEU A 74 -32.91 9.98 -11.49
CA LEU A 74 -33.11 9.96 -12.93
C LEU A 74 -31.83 9.51 -13.64
N SER A 75 -31.89 8.39 -14.38
CA SER A 75 -30.81 7.96 -15.26
C SER A 75 -30.96 8.63 -16.63
N ILE A 76 -29.87 9.26 -17.10
CA ILE A 76 -29.87 9.96 -18.38
C ILE A 76 -29.81 8.96 -19.53
N LYS A 77 -30.80 9.06 -20.43
CA LYS A 77 -30.91 8.30 -21.69
C LYS A 77 -31.00 9.27 -22.85
N GLY A 78 -30.56 8.85 -24.02
CA GLY A 78 -30.67 9.64 -25.27
C GLY A 78 -30.04 8.91 -26.44
N ALA A 79 -30.50 9.20 -27.66
CA ALA A 79 -30.02 8.59 -28.90
C ALA A 79 -28.64 9.13 -29.31
N SER A 80 -28.34 10.37 -28.93
CA SER A 80 -27.08 11.04 -29.21
C SER A 80 -26.47 11.66 -27.95
N THR A 81 -25.18 12.06 -28.00
CA THR A 81 -24.54 12.82 -26.95
C THR A 81 -25.22 14.16 -26.68
N ASP A 82 -25.73 14.81 -27.75
CA ASP A 82 -26.43 16.09 -27.65
C ASP A 82 -27.79 15.91 -26.95
N ASP A 83 -28.53 14.84 -27.23
CA ASP A 83 -29.77 14.50 -26.50
C ASP A 83 -29.46 14.25 -25.01
N LYS A 84 -28.39 13.51 -24.70
CA LYS A 84 -28.02 13.25 -23.32
C LYS A 84 -27.62 14.51 -22.57
N TYR A 85 -26.89 15.42 -23.24
CA TYR A 85 -26.54 16.73 -22.65
C TYR A 85 -27.79 17.55 -22.32
N GLN A 86 -28.74 17.64 -23.28
CA GLN A 86 -29.98 18.36 -23.05
C GLN A 86 -30.83 17.73 -21.96
N ASN A 87 -30.96 16.41 -21.96
CA ASN A 87 -31.66 15.67 -20.90
C ASN A 87 -31.03 15.86 -19.52
N THR A 88 -29.70 16.02 -19.45
CA THR A 88 -29.01 16.36 -18.19
C THR A 88 -29.42 17.76 -17.71
N LEU A 89 -29.40 18.77 -18.59
CA LEU A 89 -29.85 20.12 -18.25
C LEU A 89 -31.30 20.16 -17.75
N ASP A 90 -32.19 19.43 -18.46
CA ASP A 90 -33.61 19.33 -18.10
C ASP A 90 -33.79 18.64 -16.71
N ALA A 91 -33.00 17.61 -16.43
CA ALA A 91 -33.02 16.92 -15.16
C ALA A 91 -32.53 17.82 -14.00
N MET A 92 -31.46 18.58 -14.23
CA MET A 92 -30.95 19.56 -13.28
C MET A 92 -31.96 20.67 -12.99
N ALA A 93 -32.60 21.20 -14.02
CA ALA A 93 -33.64 22.23 -13.88
C ALA A 93 -34.88 21.73 -13.12
N LYS A 94 -35.27 20.46 -13.30
CA LYS A 94 -36.37 19.81 -12.58
C LYS A 94 -36.01 19.49 -11.12
N GLY A 95 -34.73 19.50 -10.74
CA GLY A 95 -34.28 19.35 -9.37
C GLY A 95 -34.37 17.93 -8.81
N PHE A 96 -34.12 16.89 -9.63
CA PHE A 96 -33.96 15.52 -9.14
C PHE A 96 -32.86 15.45 -8.08
N ASP A 97 -33.03 14.62 -7.03
CA ASP A 97 -32.05 14.52 -5.96
C ASP A 97 -30.75 13.90 -6.42
N VAL A 98 -30.83 12.95 -7.38
CA VAL A 98 -29.66 12.29 -8.00
C VAL A 98 -29.89 12.11 -9.51
N ILE A 99 -28.91 12.52 -10.29
CA ILE A 99 -28.89 12.29 -11.74
C ILE A 99 -27.76 11.32 -12.04
N VAL A 100 -28.10 10.19 -12.67
CA VAL A 100 -27.18 9.08 -12.95
C VAL A 100 -26.67 9.16 -14.37
N GLN A 101 -25.36 8.92 -14.58
CA GLN A 101 -24.68 8.93 -15.87
C GLN A 101 -24.92 10.25 -16.64
N ALA A 102 -24.76 11.36 -15.92
CA ALA A 102 -24.99 12.70 -16.44
C ALA A 102 -23.94 13.09 -17.47
N HIS A 103 -24.36 13.50 -18.67
CA HIS A 103 -23.44 13.98 -19.70
C HIS A 103 -23.11 15.47 -19.47
N LEU A 104 -21.82 15.75 -19.22
CA LEU A 104 -21.29 17.08 -18.99
C LEU A 104 -20.40 17.49 -20.15
N GLN A 105 -20.41 18.80 -20.49
CA GLN A 105 -19.58 19.34 -21.57
C GLN A 105 -19.20 20.79 -21.30
N LEU A 106 -17.93 21.13 -21.59
CA LEU A 106 -17.41 22.48 -21.63
C LEU A 106 -16.36 22.62 -22.74
N GLY A 107 -16.72 23.33 -23.82
CA GLY A 107 -15.86 23.45 -25.00
C GLY A 107 -15.57 22.08 -25.62
N GLN A 108 -14.30 21.74 -25.72
CA GLN A 108 -13.84 20.45 -26.24
C GLN A 108 -13.81 19.32 -25.18
N PHE A 109 -14.06 19.63 -23.92
CA PHE A 109 -14.12 18.61 -22.86
C PHE A 109 -15.53 18.12 -22.66
N ALA A 110 -15.72 16.80 -22.70
CA ALA A 110 -17.00 16.14 -22.48
C ALA A 110 -16.79 14.79 -21.76
N GLY A 111 -17.80 14.38 -20.97
CA GLY A 111 -17.76 13.09 -20.28
C GLY A 111 -19.03 12.80 -19.52
N TYR A 112 -19.07 11.60 -18.90
CA TYR A 112 -20.19 11.14 -18.11
C TYR A 112 -19.79 11.08 -16.64
N ALA A 113 -20.49 11.85 -15.80
CA ALA A 113 -20.37 11.74 -14.36
C ALA A 113 -21.27 10.60 -13.85
N ASP A 114 -20.79 9.73 -13.00
CA ASP A 114 -21.58 8.62 -12.47
C ASP A 114 -22.82 9.14 -11.78
N PHE A 115 -22.64 10.15 -10.89
CA PHE A 115 -23.75 10.79 -10.19
C PHE A 115 -23.57 12.31 -10.08
N LEU A 116 -24.65 13.04 -10.32
CA LEU A 116 -24.81 14.40 -9.81
C LEU A 116 -25.76 14.35 -8.63
N VAL A 117 -25.30 14.83 -7.46
CA VAL A 117 -26.06 14.81 -6.22
C VAL A 117 -26.47 16.24 -5.86
N LYS A 118 -27.77 16.46 -5.69
CA LYS A 118 -28.35 17.77 -5.36
C LYS A 118 -27.98 18.21 -3.97
N VAL A 119 -27.55 19.46 -3.85
CA VAL A 119 -27.30 20.19 -2.60
C VAL A 119 -28.21 21.39 -2.55
N VAL A 120 -29.03 21.50 -1.50
CA VAL A 120 -29.90 22.65 -1.27
C VAL A 120 -29.12 23.73 -0.55
N HIS A 121 -29.23 24.97 -1.01
CA HIS A 121 -28.53 26.11 -0.44
C HIS A 121 -29.04 26.43 0.96
N SER A 122 -28.13 26.84 1.83
CA SER A 122 -28.42 27.45 3.13
C SER A 122 -28.49 28.97 3.01
N ASP A 123 -28.99 29.63 4.04
CA ASP A 123 -29.02 31.10 4.08
C ASP A 123 -27.60 31.69 4.00
N GLY A 124 -27.34 32.48 2.94
CA GLY A 124 -26.04 33.10 2.66
C GLY A 124 -25.25 32.48 1.54
N ASP A 125 -25.67 31.34 0.99
CA ASP A 125 -25.03 30.72 -0.19
C ASP A 125 -25.26 31.55 -1.47
N GLN A 126 -24.32 31.50 -2.41
CA GLN A 126 -24.50 32.12 -3.72
C GLN A 126 -25.54 31.34 -4.53
N PRO A 127 -26.56 31.99 -5.10
CA PRO A 127 -27.57 31.32 -5.90
C PRO A 127 -26.92 30.74 -7.17
N SER A 128 -27.32 29.52 -7.53
CA SER A 128 -26.97 28.91 -8.81
C SER A 128 -27.94 29.37 -9.91
N LEU A 129 -27.64 29.08 -11.16
CA LEU A 129 -28.58 29.25 -12.30
C LEU A 129 -29.85 28.38 -12.15
N LEU A 130 -29.82 27.37 -11.28
CA LEU A 130 -30.93 26.46 -11.00
C LEU A 130 -31.85 26.97 -9.88
N GLY A 131 -31.47 28.04 -9.17
CA GLY A 131 -32.22 28.61 -8.02
C GLY A 131 -31.53 28.34 -6.69
N ASN A 132 -32.25 27.76 -5.73
CA ASN A 132 -31.77 27.52 -4.36
C ASN A 132 -31.08 26.14 -4.19
N TRP A 133 -30.60 25.56 -5.23
CA TRP A 133 -29.79 24.33 -5.20
C TRP A 133 -28.71 24.36 -6.27
N HIS A 134 -27.69 23.51 -6.07
CA HIS A 134 -26.69 23.13 -7.07
C HIS A 134 -26.45 21.62 -7.00
N TYR A 135 -25.61 21.11 -7.87
CA TYR A 135 -25.19 19.71 -7.87
C TYR A 135 -23.70 19.60 -7.56
N GLU A 136 -23.35 18.55 -6.82
CA GLU A 136 -21.99 18.04 -6.63
C GLU A 136 -21.76 16.79 -7.48
N VAL A 137 -20.53 16.59 -7.95
CA VAL A 137 -20.14 15.37 -8.68
C VAL A 137 -19.73 14.29 -7.68
N TRP A 138 -20.30 13.11 -7.83
CA TRP A 138 -19.91 11.92 -7.10
C TRP A 138 -19.50 10.83 -8.10
N ASP A 139 -18.40 10.13 -7.81
CA ASP A 139 -17.82 9.10 -8.66
C ASP A 139 -17.60 7.82 -7.82
N VAL A 140 -17.77 6.66 -8.44
CA VAL A 140 -17.59 5.37 -7.77
C VAL A 140 -16.30 4.71 -8.24
N LYS A 141 -15.50 4.22 -7.30
CA LYS A 141 -14.22 3.56 -7.60
C LYS A 141 -14.07 2.28 -6.78
N LEU A 142 -13.61 1.22 -7.43
CA LEU A 142 -13.28 -0.04 -6.75
C LEU A 142 -12.07 0.05 -5.83
N ALA A 143 -11.22 1.05 -6.02
CA ALA A 143 -10.05 1.27 -5.18
C ALA A 143 -10.44 1.53 -3.72
N ASN A 144 -9.63 1.08 -2.78
CA ASN A 144 -9.84 1.30 -1.35
C ASN A 144 -9.26 2.63 -0.84
N LEU A 145 -8.49 3.34 -1.67
CA LEU A 145 -7.86 4.62 -1.36
C LEU A 145 -8.08 5.61 -2.50
N VAL A 146 -8.19 6.90 -2.16
CA VAL A 146 -8.25 7.98 -3.13
C VAL A 146 -6.91 8.09 -3.89
N ARG A 147 -6.98 8.20 -5.21
CA ARG A 147 -5.81 8.39 -6.08
C ARG A 147 -5.85 9.77 -6.72
N PRO A 148 -4.68 10.38 -7.03
CA PRO A 148 -4.63 11.70 -7.70
C PRO A 148 -5.41 11.75 -9.01
N SER A 149 -5.43 10.68 -9.81
CA SER A 149 -6.19 10.59 -11.06
C SER A 149 -7.70 10.73 -10.84
N PHE A 150 -8.25 10.16 -9.75
CA PHE A 150 -9.66 10.29 -9.41
C PHE A 150 -10.03 11.75 -9.09
N VAL A 151 -9.16 12.42 -8.34
CA VAL A 151 -9.36 13.83 -7.96
C VAL A 151 -9.33 14.75 -9.18
N VAL A 152 -8.38 14.53 -10.11
CA VAL A 152 -8.30 15.27 -11.37
C VAL A 152 -9.54 15.06 -12.23
N GLN A 153 -10.05 13.82 -12.32
CA GLN A 153 -11.27 13.49 -13.02
C GLN A 153 -12.48 14.25 -12.46
N LEU A 154 -12.64 14.23 -11.11
CA LEU A 154 -13.71 14.95 -10.42
C LEU A 154 -13.61 16.47 -10.59
N CYS A 155 -12.41 17.05 -10.53
CA CYS A 155 -12.21 18.48 -10.81
C CYS A 155 -12.63 18.84 -12.24
N SER A 156 -12.35 17.97 -13.21
CA SER A 156 -12.76 18.18 -14.62
C SER A 156 -14.28 18.16 -14.76
N TYR A 157 -14.96 17.21 -14.13
CA TYR A 157 -16.42 17.19 -14.09
C TYR A 157 -17.01 18.40 -13.34
N SER A 158 -16.40 18.79 -12.22
CA SER A 158 -16.85 19.96 -11.45
C SER A 158 -16.73 21.27 -12.23
N GLU A 159 -15.69 21.42 -13.05
CA GLU A 159 -15.56 22.59 -13.95
C GLU A 159 -16.63 22.60 -15.05
N MET A 160 -16.88 21.44 -15.70
CA MET A 160 -17.96 21.33 -16.67
C MET A 160 -19.32 21.62 -16.03
N LEU A 161 -19.57 21.06 -14.86
CA LEU A 161 -20.80 21.27 -14.10
C LEU A 161 -20.96 22.74 -13.68
N ALA A 162 -19.87 23.41 -13.29
CA ALA A 162 -19.90 24.84 -12.94
C ALA A 162 -20.36 25.72 -14.11
N SER A 163 -19.99 25.37 -15.35
CA SER A 163 -20.45 26.10 -16.54
C SER A 163 -21.96 25.92 -16.80
N MET A 164 -22.54 24.79 -16.37
CA MET A 164 -23.95 24.47 -16.56
C MET A 164 -24.85 25.08 -15.48
N GLN A 165 -24.36 25.19 -14.24
CA GLN A 165 -25.13 25.66 -13.09
C GLN A 165 -24.71 27.04 -12.55
N GLY A 166 -23.64 27.63 -13.12
CA GLY A 166 -23.18 28.99 -12.78
C GLY A 166 -22.36 29.08 -11.49
N VAL A 167 -22.17 27.98 -10.76
CA VAL A 167 -21.40 27.92 -9.51
C VAL A 167 -20.52 26.67 -9.48
N LEU A 168 -19.26 26.85 -9.07
CA LEU A 168 -18.37 25.71 -8.83
C LEU A 168 -18.80 25.02 -7.54
N PRO A 169 -19.07 23.69 -7.55
CA PRO A 169 -19.43 22.99 -6.33
C PRO A 169 -18.29 23.06 -5.30
N GLU A 170 -18.64 23.37 -4.04
CA GLU A 170 -17.67 23.45 -2.96
C GLU A 170 -17.00 22.08 -2.70
N PHE A 171 -17.77 21.01 -2.85
CA PHE A 171 -17.31 19.65 -2.64
C PHE A 171 -17.56 18.76 -3.85
N MET A 172 -16.79 17.70 -3.91
CA MET A 172 -16.92 16.55 -4.78
C MET A 172 -16.71 15.29 -3.97
N ALA A 173 -17.20 14.12 -4.39
CA ALA A 173 -17.11 12.92 -3.57
C ALA A 173 -16.71 11.68 -4.36
N ILE A 174 -15.99 10.78 -3.69
CA ILE A 174 -15.63 9.45 -4.19
C ILE A 174 -16.25 8.41 -3.26
N VAL A 175 -16.97 7.44 -3.82
CA VAL A 175 -17.41 6.25 -3.12
C VAL A 175 -16.41 5.15 -3.44
N LEU A 176 -15.65 4.72 -2.44
CA LEU A 176 -14.60 3.71 -2.58
C LEU A 176 -15.17 2.29 -2.58
N GLY A 177 -14.41 1.31 -3.05
CA GLY A 177 -14.78 -0.11 -3.06
C GLY A 177 -15.09 -0.67 -1.67
N SER A 178 -14.52 -0.09 -0.61
CA SER A 178 -14.88 -0.37 0.78
C SER A 178 -16.29 0.09 1.18
N GLY A 179 -16.96 0.89 0.35
CA GLY A 179 -18.19 1.59 0.67
C GLY A 179 -17.99 2.90 1.43
N ASN A 180 -16.75 3.25 1.78
CA ASN A 180 -16.42 4.53 2.39
C ASN A 180 -16.61 5.66 1.39
N LYS A 181 -17.16 6.77 1.89
CA LYS A 181 -17.37 7.98 1.10
C LYS A 181 -16.37 9.04 1.53
N GLU A 182 -15.52 9.43 0.59
CA GLU A 182 -14.56 10.52 0.76
C GLU A 182 -15.09 11.78 0.09
N ARG A 183 -15.34 12.80 0.89
CA ARG A 183 -15.82 14.11 0.42
C ARG A 183 -14.65 15.08 0.41
N LEU A 184 -14.30 15.58 -0.78
CA LEU A 184 -13.13 16.40 -1.03
C LEU A 184 -13.55 17.85 -1.32
N ARG A 185 -12.84 18.83 -0.75
CA ARG A 185 -13.08 20.25 -1.05
C ARG A 185 -12.45 20.59 -2.42
N THR A 186 -13.27 21.00 -3.36
CA THR A 186 -12.85 21.25 -4.76
C THR A 186 -11.72 22.27 -4.85
N SER A 187 -11.78 23.36 -4.07
CA SER A 187 -10.79 24.43 -4.10
C SER A 187 -9.36 24.00 -3.76
N GLU A 188 -9.18 22.94 -2.98
CA GLU A 188 -7.85 22.44 -2.57
C GLU A 188 -7.08 21.82 -3.75
N TYR A 189 -7.78 21.29 -4.74
CA TYR A 189 -7.19 20.58 -5.89
C TYR A 189 -7.33 21.33 -7.21
N TYR A 190 -8.21 22.33 -7.27
CA TYR A 190 -8.63 22.97 -8.51
C TYR A 190 -7.51 23.70 -9.22
N SER A 191 -6.60 24.34 -8.49
CA SER A 191 -5.44 25.04 -9.08
C SER A 191 -4.48 24.08 -9.78
N TYR A 192 -4.19 22.93 -9.16
CA TYR A 192 -3.39 21.87 -9.80
C TYR A 192 -4.05 21.34 -11.07
N TYR A 193 -5.35 21.04 -10.99
CA TYR A 193 -6.13 20.58 -12.13
C TYR A 193 -6.08 21.57 -13.29
N LYS A 194 -6.27 22.86 -13.03
CA LYS A 194 -6.22 23.89 -14.09
C LYS A 194 -4.85 23.97 -14.78
N THR A 195 -3.78 23.89 -14.02
CA THR A 195 -2.41 23.86 -14.56
C THR A 195 -2.19 22.63 -15.44
N LEU A 196 -2.63 21.46 -14.96
CA LEU A 196 -2.54 20.21 -15.72
C LEU A 196 -3.37 20.28 -17.01
N LYS A 197 -4.60 20.80 -16.95
CA LYS A 197 -5.49 20.97 -18.11
C LYS A 197 -4.89 21.92 -19.15
N SER A 198 -4.33 23.05 -18.72
CA SER A 198 -3.63 23.98 -19.61
C SER A 198 -2.44 23.30 -20.29
N SER A 199 -1.60 22.62 -19.52
CA SER A 199 -0.45 21.89 -20.05
C SER A 199 -0.84 20.79 -21.04
N PHE A 200 -1.92 20.07 -20.78
CA PHE A 200 -2.50 19.09 -21.70
C PHE A 200 -2.97 19.74 -22.98
N THR A 201 -3.76 20.83 -22.88
CA THR A 201 -4.31 21.55 -24.05
C THR A 201 -3.18 22.10 -24.92
N ASP A 202 -2.18 22.74 -24.31
CA ASP A 202 -1.00 23.26 -25.03
C ASP A 202 -0.26 22.16 -25.80
N LYS A 203 -0.13 20.95 -25.19
CA LYS A 203 0.50 19.80 -25.85
C LYS A 203 -0.35 19.24 -26.99
N GLN A 204 -1.68 19.24 -26.84
CA GLN A 204 -2.60 18.79 -27.90
C GLN A 204 -2.63 19.79 -29.08
N ASP A 205 -2.58 21.09 -28.78
CA ASP A 205 -2.53 22.13 -29.81
C ASP A 205 -1.17 22.15 -30.56
N ALA A 206 -0.10 21.85 -29.84
CA ALA A 206 1.24 21.70 -30.42
C ALA A 206 1.53 20.30 -30.98
N PHE A 207 0.51 19.45 -31.15
CA PHE A 207 0.69 18.08 -31.63
C PHE A 207 1.38 18.03 -33.00
N ARG A 208 2.43 17.22 -33.09
CA ARG A 208 3.16 16.91 -34.32
C ARG A 208 3.41 15.40 -34.40
N ALA A 209 3.08 14.81 -35.51
CA ALA A 209 3.23 13.36 -35.76
C ALA A 209 4.70 12.89 -35.77
N ASP A 210 5.64 13.79 -36.02
CA ASP A 210 7.10 13.54 -36.05
C ASP A 210 7.79 13.76 -34.69
N LEU A 211 7.09 14.31 -33.67
CA LEU A 211 7.63 14.58 -32.33
C LEU A 211 7.00 13.70 -31.26
N ARG A 212 7.28 12.40 -31.36
CA ARG A 212 6.79 11.44 -30.35
C ARG A 212 7.57 11.60 -29.05
N PRO A 213 6.89 11.74 -27.89
CA PRO A 213 7.53 11.69 -26.57
C PRO A 213 8.29 10.36 -26.37
N ASP A 214 9.35 10.39 -25.58
CA ASP A 214 10.10 9.17 -25.27
C ASP A 214 9.29 8.29 -24.27
N PRO A 215 9.03 7.02 -24.59
CA PRO A 215 8.37 6.13 -23.63
C PRO A 215 9.16 5.93 -22.32
N ALA A 216 10.49 6.12 -22.35
CA ALA A 216 11.33 6.03 -21.15
C ALA A 216 11.03 7.10 -20.08
N ASP A 217 10.39 8.23 -20.45
CA ASP A 217 10.00 9.28 -19.52
C ASP A 217 8.71 8.97 -18.74
N SER A 218 8.03 7.87 -19.07
CA SER A 218 6.77 7.46 -18.45
C SER A 218 6.93 6.16 -17.66
N LYS A 219 6.20 6.05 -16.54
CA LYS A 219 6.16 4.80 -15.73
C LYS A 219 5.11 3.79 -16.24
N SER A 220 4.11 4.27 -16.94
CA SER A 220 2.99 3.50 -17.49
C SER A 220 2.71 3.98 -18.92
N TRP A 221 2.17 3.12 -19.77
CA TRP A 221 1.85 3.46 -21.17
C TRP A 221 0.42 3.10 -21.56
N GLY A 222 -0.43 2.72 -20.59
CA GLY A 222 -1.81 2.31 -20.84
C GLY A 222 -1.90 1.23 -21.92
N ASP A 223 -2.83 1.40 -22.84
CA ASP A 223 -3.09 0.48 -23.99
C ASP A 223 -1.93 0.38 -25.00
N TRP A 224 -0.82 1.10 -24.79
CA TRP A 224 0.35 1.14 -25.67
C TRP A 224 1.57 0.49 -25.06
N SER A 225 1.40 -0.30 -23.99
CA SER A 225 2.50 -0.89 -23.22
C SER A 225 3.36 -1.84 -24.06
N GLY A 226 2.75 -2.66 -24.92
CA GLY A 226 3.47 -3.54 -25.84
C GLY A 226 4.32 -2.76 -26.82
N TYR A 227 3.75 -1.72 -27.43
CA TYR A 227 4.48 -0.89 -28.40
C TYR A 227 5.60 -0.07 -27.75
N ALA A 228 5.34 0.53 -26.56
CA ALA A 228 6.36 1.25 -25.80
C ALA A 228 7.55 0.34 -25.44
N LYS A 229 7.28 -0.87 -24.95
CA LYS A 229 8.31 -1.88 -24.66
C LYS A 229 9.11 -2.25 -25.90
N GLN A 230 8.45 -2.45 -27.04
CA GLN A 230 9.15 -2.76 -28.32
C GLN A 230 10.10 -1.64 -28.73
N ILE A 231 9.67 -0.37 -28.62
CA ILE A 231 10.56 0.78 -28.91
C ILE A 231 11.80 0.78 -28.01
N LEU A 232 11.60 0.50 -26.71
CA LEU A 232 12.71 0.47 -25.75
C LEU A 232 13.65 -0.70 -25.99
N LEU A 233 13.12 -1.86 -26.40
CA LEU A 233 13.90 -3.03 -26.79
C LEU A 233 14.73 -2.75 -28.05
N ASP A 234 14.10 -2.23 -29.12
CA ASP A 234 14.75 -1.93 -30.41
C ASP A 234 15.89 -0.91 -30.26
N ARG A 235 15.79 -0.01 -29.26
CA ARG A 235 16.82 0.97 -28.93
C ARG A 235 17.91 0.42 -27.99
N ASP A 236 17.84 -0.82 -27.58
CA ASP A 236 18.70 -1.39 -26.51
C ASP A 236 18.73 -0.48 -25.25
N HIS A 237 17.58 0.08 -24.89
CA HIS A 237 17.47 1.07 -23.83
C HIS A 237 17.81 0.49 -22.46
N LEU A 238 18.41 1.29 -21.57
CA LEU A 238 18.81 0.91 -20.19
C LEU A 238 17.66 0.34 -19.34
N PHE A 239 16.41 0.63 -19.67
CA PHE A 239 15.22 0.07 -18.99
C PHE A 239 15.20 -1.46 -18.93
N GLN A 240 15.90 -2.14 -19.83
CA GLN A 240 15.99 -3.61 -19.87
C GLN A 240 16.85 -4.20 -18.75
N ILE A 241 17.65 -3.39 -18.07
CA ILE A 241 18.57 -3.86 -17.05
C ILE A 241 17.77 -4.17 -15.77
N ALA A 242 17.89 -5.40 -15.28
CA ALA A 242 17.19 -5.85 -14.10
C ALA A 242 17.51 -4.99 -12.87
N GLY A 243 16.48 -4.46 -12.23
CA GLY A 243 16.59 -3.66 -11.02
C GLY A 243 17.07 -2.21 -11.21
N ILE A 244 17.24 -1.74 -12.46
CA ILE A 244 17.57 -0.33 -12.71
C ILE A 244 16.38 0.60 -12.42
N THR A 245 16.66 1.74 -11.82
CA THR A 245 15.64 2.76 -11.55
C THR A 245 15.67 3.89 -12.60
N ILE A 246 14.55 4.61 -12.77
CA ILE A 246 14.47 5.76 -13.67
C ILE A 246 15.50 6.84 -13.27
N GLY A 247 15.72 7.04 -11.96
CA GLY A 247 16.73 7.96 -11.46
C GLY A 247 18.15 7.59 -11.90
N GLN A 248 18.49 6.30 -11.86
CA GLN A 248 19.78 5.79 -12.33
C GLN A 248 19.93 5.93 -13.86
N ILE A 249 18.89 5.63 -14.64
CA ILE A 249 18.86 5.86 -16.08
C ILE A 249 19.18 7.31 -16.41
N LYS A 250 18.50 8.27 -15.77
CA LYS A 250 18.75 9.72 -15.98
C LYS A 250 20.20 10.13 -15.67
N LYS A 251 20.80 9.55 -14.64
CA LYS A 251 22.18 9.82 -14.24
C LYS A 251 23.19 9.22 -15.25
N LEU A 252 22.93 8.01 -15.72
CA LEU A 252 23.73 7.34 -16.77
C LEU A 252 23.63 8.11 -18.11
N ASN A 253 22.44 8.52 -18.51
CA ASN A 253 22.24 9.33 -19.72
C ASN A 253 23.02 10.65 -19.67
N ARG A 254 23.06 11.33 -18.51
CA ARG A 254 23.91 12.51 -18.32
C ARG A 254 25.41 12.25 -18.46
N ALA A 255 25.83 10.99 -18.19
CA ALA A 255 27.20 10.53 -18.39
C ALA A 255 27.45 10.00 -19.83
N GLY A 256 26.46 10.13 -20.74
CA GLY A 256 26.57 9.72 -22.13
C GLY A 256 26.33 8.21 -22.38
N ILE A 257 25.75 7.51 -21.40
CA ILE A 257 25.40 6.09 -21.50
C ILE A 257 23.88 5.97 -21.64
N GLU A 258 23.40 5.57 -22.82
CA GLU A 258 21.97 5.52 -23.16
C GLU A 258 21.47 4.09 -23.43
N THR A 259 22.41 3.14 -23.72
CA THR A 259 22.03 1.77 -24.06
C THR A 259 22.65 0.74 -23.10
N MET A 260 22.00 -0.43 -22.99
CA MET A 260 22.52 -1.55 -22.20
C MET A 260 23.88 -2.01 -22.73
N GLN A 261 24.11 -1.96 -24.05
CA GLN A 261 25.39 -2.27 -24.65
C GLN A 261 26.48 -1.29 -24.17
N GLN A 262 26.24 0.01 -24.32
CA GLN A 262 27.19 1.03 -23.87
C GLN A 262 27.55 0.85 -22.41
N LEU A 263 26.55 0.57 -21.55
CA LEU A 263 26.81 0.33 -20.13
C LEU A 263 27.64 -0.93 -19.92
N GLY A 264 27.29 -2.05 -20.56
CA GLY A 264 28.01 -3.30 -20.45
C GLY A 264 29.46 -3.23 -20.94
N GLU A 265 29.76 -2.40 -21.93
CA GLU A 265 31.11 -2.16 -22.47
C GLU A 265 31.87 -1.05 -21.74
N SER A 266 31.19 -0.32 -20.86
CA SER A 266 31.75 0.83 -20.14
C SER A 266 32.82 0.41 -19.13
N SER A 267 33.82 1.26 -18.98
CA SER A 267 34.79 1.26 -17.88
C SER A 267 34.48 2.38 -16.86
N LEU A 268 33.22 2.83 -16.78
CA LEU A 268 32.81 3.90 -15.89
C LEU A 268 33.00 3.47 -14.42
N GLU A 269 33.82 4.19 -13.69
CA GLU A 269 34.05 3.95 -12.26
C GLU A 269 33.24 4.92 -11.40
N HIS A 270 33.04 6.15 -11.89
CA HIS A 270 32.40 7.23 -11.18
C HIS A 270 31.46 8.04 -12.11
N THR A 271 30.31 8.41 -11.60
CA THR A 271 29.43 9.43 -12.21
C THR A 271 28.70 10.19 -11.11
N SER A 272 28.32 11.43 -11.38
CA SER A 272 27.60 12.26 -10.42
C SER A 272 26.30 11.57 -9.96
N GLY A 273 26.19 11.35 -8.67
CA GLY A 273 25.00 10.83 -8.03
C GLY A 273 24.79 9.32 -8.08
N LEU A 274 25.79 8.53 -8.53
CA LEU A 274 25.78 7.06 -8.38
C LEU A 274 27.04 6.61 -7.65
N GLN A 275 26.86 5.72 -6.67
CA GLN A 275 27.96 5.10 -5.96
C GLN A 275 28.71 4.12 -6.86
N PRO A 276 30.05 3.98 -6.71
CA PRO A 276 30.86 3.09 -7.51
C PRO A 276 30.36 1.64 -7.51
N GLU A 277 29.89 1.14 -6.36
CA GLU A 277 29.36 -0.23 -6.19
C GLU A 277 28.09 -0.43 -7.03
N VAL A 278 27.19 0.56 -7.05
CA VAL A 278 25.97 0.55 -7.85
C VAL A 278 26.32 0.52 -9.35
N ILE A 279 27.29 1.35 -9.76
CA ILE A 279 27.75 1.38 -11.17
C ILE A 279 28.33 0.02 -11.57
N LYS A 280 29.23 -0.54 -10.75
CA LYS A 280 29.83 -1.86 -10.99
C LYS A 280 28.77 -2.94 -11.12
N ARG A 281 27.76 -2.93 -10.23
CA ARG A 281 26.65 -3.89 -10.29
C ARG A 281 25.80 -3.74 -11.55
N LEU A 282 25.46 -2.52 -11.96
CA LEU A 282 24.69 -2.28 -13.19
C LEU A 282 25.46 -2.69 -14.45
N ILE A 283 26.78 -2.44 -14.50
CA ILE A 283 27.65 -2.89 -15.58
C ILE A 283 27.68 -4.42 -15.64
N ALA A 284 27.88 -5.09 -14.51
CA ALA A 284 27.91 -6.56 -14.44
C ALA A 284 26.53 -7.14 -14.84
N GLN A 285 25.44 -6.54 -14.39
CA GLN A 285 24.09 -6.96 -14.77
C GLN A 285 23.83 -6.79 -16.27
N ALA A 286 24.23 -5.69 -16.88
CA ALA A 286 24.12 -5.46 -18.31
C ALA A 286 24.95 -6.49 -19.11
N LYS A 287 26.18 -6.80 -18.67
CA LYS A 287 27.04 -7.81 -19.28
C LYS A 287 26.40 -9.20 -19.27
N ILE A 288 25.94 -9.65 -18.12
CA ILE A 288 25.38 -11.00 -17.96
C ILE A 288 24.06 -11.16 -18.72
N GLN A 289 23.20 -10.16 -18.74
CA GLN A 289 21.96 -10.19 -19.51
C GLN A 289 22.23 -10.31 -21.01
N ARG A 290 23.17 -9.54 -21.55
CA ARG A 290 23.55 -9.59 -22.96
C ARG A 290 24.17 -10.93 -23.32
N ALA A 291 25.06 -11.47 -22.48
CA ALA A 291 25.68 -12.77 -22.68
C ALA A 291 24.69 -13.94 -22.59
N SER A 292 23.60 -13.75 -21.83
CA SER A 292 22.56 -14.75 -21.62
C SER A 292 21.50 -14.78 -22.72
N GLY A 293 21.37 -13.72 -23.51
CA GLY A 293 20.29 -13.57 -24.50
C GLY A 293 20.10 -14.80 -25.39
N GLY A 294 18.86 -15.32 -25.48
CA GLY A 294 18.47 -16.46 -26.30
C GLY A 294 18.81 -17.85 -25.74
N ARG A 295 19.31 -17.95 -24.52
CA ARG A 295 19.58 -19.24 -23.86
C ARG A 295 18.33 -19.80 -23.18
N ASP A 296 18.14 -21.13 -23.23
CA ASP A 296 17.06 -21.80 -22.48
C ASP A 296 17.29 -21.70 -20.97
N VAL A 297 18.52 -21.90 -20.51
CA VAL A 297 18.95 -21.67 -19.12
C VAL A 297 19.76 -20.39 -19.09
N PRO A 298 19.32 -19.37 -18.34
CA PRO A 298 20.01 -18.10 -18.25
C PRO A 298 21.38 -18.25 -17.56
N LEU A 299 22.32 -17.39 -17.93
CA LEU A 299 23.59 -17.29 -17.21
C LEU A 299 23.35 -16.69 -15.85
N PHE A 300 24.13 -17.09 -14.87
CA PHE A 300 24.12 -16.51 -13.54
C PHE A 300 25.53 -16.41 -12.95
N GLU A 301 25.73 -15.54 -12.00
CA GLU A 301 26.95 -15.39 -11.21
C GLU A 301 26.58 -15.27 -9.75
N ILE A 302 27.26 -16.01 -8.87
CA ILE A 302 27.06 -15.91 -7.42
C ILE A 302 27.90 -14.76 -6.89
N LEU A 303 27.25 -13.89 -6.12
CA LEU A 303 27.88 -12.75 -5.46
C LEU A 303 28.28 -13.13 -4.04
N SER A 304 29.55 -12.96 -3.71
CA SER A 304 30.00 -13.06 -2.33
C SER A 304 29.55 -11.81 -1.54
N PRO A 305 29.06 -11.98 -0.29
CA PRO A 305 28.71 -10.83 0.53
C PRO A 305 29.91 -9.88 0.70
N PRO A 306 29.73 -8.55 0.64
CA PRO A 306 30.78 -7.61 0.97
C PRO A 306 31.25 -7.81 2.41
N GLN A 307 32.50 -7.46 2.69
CA GLN A 307 33.07 -7.64 4.04
C GLN A 307 32.30 -6.78 5.05
N GLY A 308 31.73 -7.45 6.06
CA GLY A 308 30.95 -6.80 7.12
C GLY A 308 29.45 -6.64 6.80
N GLU A 309 28.98 -7.12 5.64
CA GLU A 309 27.56 -7.13 5.28
C GLU A 309 26.99 -8.55 5.32
N ILE A 310 25.74 -8.67 5.81
CA ILE A 310 24.97 -9.93 5.79
C ILE A 310 23.92 -9.81 4.69
N THR A 311 24.28 -10.27 3.47
CA THR A 311 23.43 -10.15 2.30
C THR A 311 23.47 -11.41 1.45
N GLY A 312 22.50 -11.58 0.54
CA GLY A 312 22.47 -12.67 -0.41
C GLY A 312 22.44 -14.03 0.24
N LEU A 313 23.29 -14.96 -0.22
CA LEU A 313 23.33 -16.34 0.26
C LEU A 313 23.72 -16.45 1.75
N ALA A 314 24.35 -15.45 2.36
CA ALA A 314 24.64 -15.43 3.79
C ALA A 314 23.37 -15.32 4.67
N LEU A 315 22.24 -14.92 4.09
CA LEU A 315 20.93 -14.90 4.75
C LEU A 315 20.20 -16.25 4.68
N LEU A 316 20.66 -17.22 3.87
CA LEU A 316 20.00 -18.50 3.72
C LEU A 316 20.31 -19.41 4.92
N PRO A 317 19.32 -19.74 5.75
CA PRO A 317 19.55 -20.54 6.94
C PRO A 317 19.81 -22.01 6.64
N PRO A 318 20.40 -22.75 7.60
CA PRO A 318 20.56 -24.20 7.49
C PRO A 318 19.23 -24.93 7.31
N LEU A 319 19.29 -26.14 6.75
CA LEU A 319 18.14 -27.01 6.58
C LEU A 319 17.57 -27.46 7.92
N SER A 320 16.26 -27.32 8.08
CA SER A 320 15.50 -28.05 9.10
C SER A 320 14.54 -29.07 8.45
N PRO A 321 14.34 -30.26 9.02
CA PRO A 321 13.34 -31.21 8.53
C PRO A 321 11.90 -30.69 8.66
N LEU A 322 11.67 -29.64 9.46
CA LEU A 322 10.37 -29.00 9.65
C LEU A 322 10.17 -27.74 8.81
N ASP A 323 11.09 -27.41 7.91
CA ASP A 323 10.96 -26.28 6.98
C ASP A 323 9.62 -26.32 6.22
N VAL A 324 9.06 -25.14 5.91
CA VAL A 324 7.81 -24.95 5.18
C VAL A 324 8.05 -24.03 3.99
N PHE A 325 7.46 -24.37 2.84
CA PHE A 325 7.54 -23.60 1.60
C PHE A 325 6.14 -23.11 1.23
N PHE A 326 5.93 -21.81 1.28
CA PHE A 326 4.67 -21.17 1.45
C PHE A 326 4.33 -20.19 0.31
N ASP A 327 3.07 -20.22 -0.13
CA ASP A 327 2.52 -19.31 -1.11
C ASP A 327 1.03 -19.05 -0.86
N ILE A 328 0.55 -17.83 -1.18
CA ILE A 328 -0.83 -17.38 -0.97
C ILE A 328 -1.47 -16.97 -2.30
N GLU A 329 -2.70 -17.45 -2.53
CA GLU A 329 -3.56 -16.95 -3.59
C GLU A 329 -4.58 -15.95 -3.03
N GLY A 330 -4.60 -14.75 -3.60
CA GLY A 330 -5.46 -13.65 -3.16
C GLY A 330 -6.48 -13.23 -4.21
N TYR A 331 -7.63 -12.77 -3.73
CA TYR A 331 -8.71 -12.23 -4.55
C TYR A 331 -8.98 -10.76 -4.15
N PRO A 332 -8.35 -9.79 -4.82
CA PRO A 332 -8.44 -8.38 -4.46
C PRO A 332 -9.78 -7.73 -4.80
N LEU A 333 -10.65 -8.40 -5.56
CA LEU A 333 -11.94 -7.86 -6.03
C LEU A 333 -13.06 -7.98 -4.99
N ASP A 334 -12.83 -8.66 -3.87
CA ASP A 334 -13.74 -8.66 -2.74
C ASP A 334 -13.55 -7.41 -1.86
N LYS A 335 -14.55 -7.05 -1.08
CA LYS A 335 -14.49 -5.89 -0.18
C LYS A 335 -13.33 -6.05 0.82
N GLY A 336 -12.29 -5.24 0.64
CA GLY A 336 -11.06 -5.31 1.44
C GLY A 336 -10.07 -6.40 1.03
N GLY A 337 -10.36 -7.15 -0.06
CA GLY A 337 -9.59 -8.31 -0.52
C GLY A 337 -9.87 -9.57 0.31
N LEU A 338 -9.57 -10.72 -0.26
CA LEU A 338 -9.72 -12.04 0.35
C LEU A 338 -8.49 -12.88 0.01
N GLU A 339 -7.78 -13.40 1.00
CA GLU A 339 -6.71 -14.38 0.82
C GLU A 339 -7.37 -15.78 0.89
N TYR A 340 -7.65 -16.36 -0.29
CA TYR A 340 -8.58 -17.51 -0.36
C TYR A 340 -7.90 -18.89 -0.33
N LEU A 341 -6.58 -18.98 -0.59
CA LEU A 341 -5.82 -20.22 -0.55
C LEU A 341 -4.43 -19.98 0.05
N TRP A 342 -4.06 -20.76 1.06
CA TRP A 342 -2.79 -20.75 1.75
C TRP A 342 -2.13 -22.13 1.56
N GLY A 343 -1.26 -22.27 0.57
CA GLY A 343 -0.60 -23.51 0.23
C GLY A 343 0.77 -23.65 0.88
N ASN A 344 1.09 -24.88 1.29
CA ASN A 344 2.34 -25.16 1.97
C ASN A 344 2.89 -26.51 1.56
N THR A 345 4.05 -26.54 0.93
CA THR A 345 4.85 -27.74 0.77
C THR A 345 5.72 -27.93 2.01
N TYR A 346 5.79 -29.16 2.52
CA TYR A 346 6.63 -29.55 3.65
C TYR A 346 7.08 -31.00 3.51
N PHE A 347 7.91 -31.49 4.45
CA PHE A 347 8.35 -32.91 4.48
C PHE A 347 7.80 -33.59 5.72
N ASP A 348 7.35 -34.86 5.55
CA ASP A 348 6.95 -35.71 6.66
C ASP A 348 8.19 -36.32 7.40
N GLU A 349 7.94 -37.05 8.49
CA GLU A 349 9.03 -37.70 9.27
C GLU A 349 9.85 -38.72 8.46
N ALA A 350 9.31 -39.24 7.38
CA ALA A 350 9.99 -40.16 6.47
C ALA A 350 10.76 -39.41 5.35
N GLY A 351 10.68 -38.08 5.31
CA GLY A 351 11.32 -37.25 4.29
C GLY A 351 10.58 -37.20 2.96
N ASN A 352 9.30 -37.61 2.92
CA ASN A 352 8.49 -37.47 1.72
C ASN A 352 7.87 -36.10 1.64
N ARG A 353 7.87 -35.50 0.44
CA ARG A 353 7.19 -34.23 0.16
C ARG A 353 5.69 -34.38 0.34
N GLN A 354 5.10 -33.49 1.10
CA GLN A 354 3.68 -33.38 1.39
C GLN A 354 3.17 -31.99 1.08
N PHE A 355 1.85 -31.83 0.93
CA PHE A 355 1.23 -30.54 0.74
C PHE A 355 0.02 -30.41 1.69
N ILE A 356 -0.10 -29.26 2.36
CA ILE A 356 -1.26 -28.88 3.16
C ILE A 356 -1.75 -27.52 2.69
N ASP A 357 -3.07 -27.39 2.58
CA ASP A 357 -3.74 -26.17 2.15
C ASP A 357 -4.85 -25.76 3.11
N PHE A 358 -5.05 -24.44 3.23
CA PHE A 358 -6.13 -23.85 3.99
C PHE A 358 -6.93 -22.95 3.05
N TRP A 359 -8.26 -23.09 3.02
CA TRP A 359 -9.15 -22.42 2.11
C TRP A 359 -10.11 -21.48 2.81
N ALA A 360 -10.46 -20.37 2.13
CA ALA A 360 -11.46 -19.40 2.58
C ALA A 360 -12.22 -18.83 1.38
N HIS A 361 -13.54 -18.81 1.47
CA HIS A 361 -14.39 -18.25 0.41
C HIS A 361 -15.15 -17.00 0.85
N ASP A 362 -15.01 -16.62 2.12
CA ASP A 362 -15.52 -15.40 2.73
C ASP A 362 -14.62 -14.93 3.87
N GLN A 363 -14.91 -13.76 4.46
CA GLN A 363 -14.09 -13.16 5.52
C GLN A 363 -14.10 -13.93 6.84
N GLU A 364 -15.17 -14.68 7.14
CA GLU A 364 -15.24 -15.50 8.36
C GLU A 364 -14.34 -16.74 8.21
N GLN A 365 -14.39 -17.37 7.04
CA GLN A 365 -13.49 -18.47 6.69
C GLN A 365 -12.05 -18.01 6.56
N GLU A 366 -11.79 -16.79 6.03
CA GLU A 366 -10.44 -16.21 5.97
C GLU A 366 -9.82 -16.06 7.35
N LYS A 367 -10.60 -15.58 8.33
CA LYS A 367 -10.17 -15.50 9.72
C LYS A 367 -9.79 -16.89 10.27
N GLN A 368 -10.63 -17.90 10.05
CA GLN A 368 -10.36 -19.26 10.52
C GLN A 368 -9.15 -19.88 9.81
N CYS A 369 -9.08 -19.74 8.49
CA CYS A 369 -7.96 -20.18 7.66
C CYS A 369 -6.63 -19.61 8.15
N PHE A 370 -6.60 -18.32 8.42
CA PHE A 370 -5.42 -17.64 8.97
C PHE A 370 -5.03 -18.18 10.36
N GLN A 371 -6.01 -18.40 11.24
CA GLN A 371 -5.75 -18.97 12.57
C GLN A 371 -5.18 -20.39 12.49
N ASP A 372 -5.74 -21.22 11.60
CA ASP A 372 -5.33 -22.62 11.43
C ASP A 372 -3.90 -22.70 10.85
N PHE A 373 -3.59 -21.87 9.84
CA PHE A 373 -2.26 -21.76 9.27
C PHE A 373 -1.23 -21.33 10.34
N ILE A 374 -1.50 -20.22 11.03
CA ILE A 374 -0.58 -19.70 12.04
C ILE A 374 -0.39 -20.70 13.19
N ALA A 375 -1.46 -21.34 13.66
CA ALA A 375 -1.37 -22.37 14.69
C ALA A 375 -0.48 -23.54 14.24
N TRP A 376 -0.66 -24.00 12.99
CA TRP A 376 0.11 -25.11 12.42
C TRP A 376 1.61 -24.77 12.29
N VAL A 377 1.98 -23.61 11.71
CA VAL A 377 3.40 -23.22 11.57
C VAL A 377 4.04 -22.88 12.89
N TYR A 378 3.31 -22.26 13.83
CA TYR A 378 3.79 -21.93 15.16
C TYR A 378 4.10 -23.19 15.98
N GLN A 379 3.23 -24.21 15.92
CA GLN A 379 3.48 -25.50 16.55
C GLN A 379 4.72 -26.20 15.98
N ARG A 380 4.92 -26.18 14.65
CA ARG A 380 6.14 -26.71 14.01
C ARG A 380 7.39 -25.99 14.49
N TRP A 381 7.34 -24.66 14.57
CA TRP A 381 8.44 -23.84 15.05
C TRP A 381 8.75 -24.11 16.53
N GLN A 382 7.76 -24.35 17.38
CA GLN A 382 7.99 -24.75 18.78
C GLN A 382 8.64 -26.14 18.90
N GLN A 383 8.39 -27.04 17.95
CA GLN A 383 9.02 -28.38 17.93
C GLN A 383 10.48 -28.29 17.49
N ASP A 384 10.77 -27.47 16.48
CA ASP A 384 12.13 -27.19 16.02
C ASP A 384 12.29 -25.69 15.74
N PRO A 385 12.84 -24.95 16.70
CA PRO A 385 13.08 -23.52 16.52
C PRO A 385 14.05 -23.15 15.40
N SER A 386 14.77 -24.09 14.82
CA SER A 386 15.63 -23.89 13.66
C SER A 386 14.88 -23.96 12.32
N MET A 387 13.59 -24.32 12.32
CA MET A 387 12.77 -24.33 11.12
C MET A 387 12.46 -22.93 10.61
N HIS A 388 12.26 -22.82 9.30
CA HIS A 388 11.91 -21.56 8.64
C HIS A 388 10.73 -21.75 7.69
N ILE A 389 10.03 -20.63 7.41
CA ILE A 389 8.94 -20.52 6.44
C ILE A 389 9.49 -19.72 5.26
N TYR A 390 9.75 -20.42 4.14
CA TYR A 390 10.28 -19.82 2.92
C TYR A 390 9.16 -19.31 2.04
N HIS A 391 9.30 -18.11 1.55
CA HIS A 391 8.36 -17.46 0.62
C HIS A 391 9.11 -16.58 -0.40
N TYR A 392 8.41 -16.07 -1.40
CA TYR A 392 9.05 -15.24 -2.44
C TYR A 392 8.46 -13.84 -2.47
N ALA A 393 9.26 -12.84 -2.10
CA ALA A 393 8.90 -11.43 -1.91
C ALA A 393 8.02 -11.17 -0.66
N ASN A 394 7.39 -9.99 -0.57
CA ASN A 394 6.82 -9.52 0.69
C ASN A 394 5.30 -9.75 0.81
N TYR A 395 4.66 -10.43 -0.15
CA TYR A 395 3.22 -10.56 -0.17
C TYR A 395 2.69 -11.35 1.04
N GLU A 396 3.29 -12.48 1.34
CA GLU A 396 2.87 -13.41 2.39
C GLU A 396 2.99 -12.79 3.79
N ILE A 397 4.12 -12.11 4.06
CA ILE A 397 4.30 -11.38 5.33
C ILE A 397 3.28 -10.24 5.44
N ALA A 398 3.09 -9.48 4.37
CA ALA A 398 2.13 -8.38 4.35
C ALA A 398 0.69 -8.88 4.56
N ALA A 399 0.32 -10.04 3.99
CA ALA A 399 -0.96 -10.69 4.22
C ALA A 399 -1.13 -11.11 5.68
N CYS A 400 -0.15 -11.78 6.29
CA CYS A 400 -0.18 -12.15 7.71
C CYS A 400 -0.38 -10.92 8.62
N GLN A 401 0.37 -9.84 8.38
CA GLN A 401 0.25 -8.60 9.14
C GLN A 401 -1.13 -7.93 8.96
N LYS A 402 -1.63 -7.89 7.72
CA LYS A 402 -2.95 -7.34 7.36
C LYS A 402 -4.07 -8.09 8.06
N LEU A 403 -4.07 -9.44 8.02
CA LEU A 403 -5.14 -10.26 8.58
C LEU A 403 -5.09 -10.29 10.11
N MET A 404 -3.90 -10.36 10.70
CA MET A 404 -3.74 -10.20 12.14
C MET A 404 -4.37 -8.87 12.63
N ASN A 405 -4.11 -7.76 11.93
CA ASN A 405 -4.70 -6.45 12.26
C ASN A 405 -6.21 -6.40 12.00
N ARG A 406 -6.66 -6.97 10.88
CA ARG A 406 -8.09 -6.99 10.49
C ARG A 406 -8.94 -7.73 11.52
N TYR A 407 -8.48 -8.89 11.95
CA TYR A 407 -9.26 -9.81 12.79
C TYR A 407 -8.90 -9.80 14.27
N GLY A 408 -7.78 -9.16 14.64
CA GLY A 408 -7.30 -9.10 16.03
C GLY A 408 -6.96 -10.49 16.61
N VAL A 409 -6.45 -11.42 15.78
CA VAL A 409 -6.10 -12.80 16.16
C VAL A 409 -4.64 -13.12 15.84
N CYS A 410 -4.08 -14.12 16.50
CA CYS A 410 -2.71 -14.62 16.30
C CYS A 410 -1.61 -13.56 16.47
N GLU A 411 -1.88 -12.53 17.28
CA GLU A 411 -0.95 -11.38 17.42
C GLU A 411 0.38 -11.79 18.06
N HIS A 412 0.34 -12.70 19.03
CA HIS A 412 1.53 -13.18 19.72
C HIS A 412 2.35 -14.08 18.79
N GLU A 413 1.71 -15.05 18.16
CA GLU A 413 2.35 -16.03 17.28
C GLU A 413 3.04 -15.37 16.10
N VAL A 414 2.32 -14.48 15.39
CA VAL A 414 2.89 -13.71 14.26
C VAL A 414 4.06 -12.83 14.71
N ASP A 415 3.92 -12.14 15.84
CA ASP A 415 4.99 -11.30 16.38
C ASP A 415 6.26 -12.12 16.71
N GLN A 416 6.08 -13.31 17.29
CA GLN A 416 7.18 -14.23 17.59
C GLN A 416 7.86 -14.73 16.31
N LEU A 417 7.08 -15.19 15.32
CA LEU A 417 7.61 -15.65 14.04
C LEU A 417 8.41 -14.56 13.31
N LEU A 418 7.91 -13.31 13.32
CA LEU A 418 8.60 -12.17 12.70
C LEU A 418 9.88 -11.78 13.44
N ARG A 419 9.85 -11.69 14.78
CA ARG A 419 11.02 -11.29 15.59
C ARG A 419 12.15 -12.29 15.53
N ASN A 420 11.83 -13.57 15.41
CA ASN A 420 12.81 -14.65 15.32
C ASN A 420 13.24 -14.94 13.87
N ASN A 421 12.84 -14.09 12.89
CA ASN A 421 13.18 -14.23 11.48
C ASN A 421 12.80 -15.63 10.91
N VAL A 422 11.68 -16.20 11.39
CA VAL A 422 11.20 -17.52 10.93
C VAL A 422 10.75 -17.45 9.46
N PHE A 423 10.21 -16.30 9.02
CA PHE A 423 9.91 -16.04 7.62
C PHE A 423 11.19 -15.64 6.86
N VAL A 424 11.47 -16.34 5.76
CA VAL A 424 12.65 -16.13 4.91
C VAL A 424 12.22 -15.72 3.52
N ASP A 425 12.46 -14.47 3.17
CA ASP A 425 12.18 -13.93 1.84
C ASP A 425 13.29 -14.30 0.84
N LEU A 426 13.00 -15.27 -0.02
CA LEU A 426 13.94 -15.75 -1.04
C LEU A 426 14.25 -14.69 -2.11
N TYR A 427 13.34 -13.73 -2.37
CA TYR A 427 13.62 -12.64 -3.29
C TYR A 427 14.82 -11.78 -2.80
N LYS A 428 14.89 -11.48 -1.50
CA LYS A 428 16.04 -10.76 -0.92
C LYS A 428 17.34 -11.53 -1.08
N ILE A 429 17.29 -12.85 -0.85
CA ILE A 429 18.44 -13.74 -0.99
C ILE A 429 18.92 -13.78 -2.45
N VAL A 430 18.01 -14.00 -3.40
CA VAL A 430 18.32 -14.05 -4.82
C VAL A 430 18.85 -12.70 -5.32
N LYS A 431 18.13 -11.61 -5.04
CA LYS A 431 18.52 -10.27 -5.49
C LYS A 431 19.87 -9.83 -4.90
N GLY A 432 20.14 -10.19 -3.64
CA GLY A 432 21.42 -9.87 -2.98
C GLY A 432 22.57 -10.79 -3.34
N GLY A 433 22.28 -12.05 -3.68
CA GLY A 433 23.28 -13.12 -3.85
C GLY A 433 23.61 -13.49 -5.29
N LEU A 434 22.84 -13.02 -6.29
CA LEU A 434 23.03 -13.41 -7.68
C LEU A 434 23.04 -12.20 -8.62
N LEU A 435 23.84 -12.33 -9.69
CA LEU A 435 23.55 -11.67 -10.96
C LEU A 435 22.87 -12.69 -11.87
N LEU A 436 21.75 -12.32 -12.47
CA LEU A 436 20.94 -13.20 -13.32
C LEU A 436 20.83 -12.62 -14.72
N GLY A 437 21.08 -13.42 -15.74
CA GLY A 437 20.97 -13.04 -17.14
C GLY A 437 19.53 -12.88 -17.65
N GLU A 438 18.60 -12.50 -16.78
CA GLU A 438 17.19 -12.25 -17.05
C GLU A 438 16.83 -10.79 -16.78
N PRO A 439 15.79 -10.23 -17.45
CA PRO A 439 15.42 -8.83 -17.28
C PRO A 439 14.73 -8.54 -15.92
N ARG A 440 14.42 -9.57 -15.15
CA ARG A 440 13.75 -9.48 -13.85
C ARG A 440 14.19 -10.59 -12.91
N TYR A 441 14.02 -10.35 -11.62
CA TYR A 441 14.25 -11.32 -10.53
C TYR A 441 12.92 -11.91 -10.02
N SER A 442 11.87 -12.03 -10.86
CA SER A 442 10.65 -12.75 -10.45
C SER A 442 10.92 -14.24 -10.32
N ILE A 443 10.14 -14.96 -9.49
CA ILE A 443 10.33 -16.41 -9.33
C ILE A 443 10.29 -17.12 -10.68
N LYS A 444 9.43 -16.73 -11.63
CA LYS A 444 9.32 -17.27 -12.99
C LYS A 444 10.58 -17.08 -13.86
N ASN A 445 11.37 -16.03 -13.60
CA ASN A 445 12.65 -15.84 -14.25
C ASN A 445 13.75 -16.69 -13.59
N VAL A 446 13.72 -16.78 -12.25
CA VAL A 446 14.71 -17.50 -11.46
C VAL A 446 14.55 -19.01 -11.60
N GLU A 447 13.33 -19.52 -11.68
CA GLU A 447 13.05 -20.97 -11.84
C GLU A 447 13.69 -21.59 -13.10
N ARG A 448 13.97 -20.79 -14.14
CA ARG A 448 14.71 -21.23 -15.32
C ARG A 448 16.15 -21.75 -15.03
N LEU A 449 16.66 -21.49 -13.82
CA LEU A 449 17.96 -22.00 -13.35
C LEU A 449 17.91 -23.46 -12.89
N TYR A 450 16.73 -23.92 -12.41
CA TYR A 450 16.60 -25.24 -11.76
C TYR A 450 15.40 -26.05 -12.23
N ARG A 451 14.48 -25.47 -12.99
CA ARG A 451 13.28 -26.15 -13.54
C ARG A 451 13.19 -26.06 -15.04
N GLN A 452 12.52 -27.05 -15.66
CA GLN A 452 12.02 -26.94 -17.03
C GLN A 452 10.71 -26.15 -17.05
N LYS A 453 10.28 -25.69 -18.24
CA LYS A 453 9.06 -24.88 -18.40
C LYS A 453 7.84 -25.58 -17.79
N ARG A 454 7.04 -24.85 -17.01
CA ARG A 454 5.81 -25.32 -16.38
C ARG A 454 4.79 -25.83 -17.41
N GLY A 455 4.01 -26.84 -16.98
CA GLY A 455 2.93 -27.44 -17.77
C GLY A 455 1.52 -27.17 -17.21
N THR A 456 1.35 -26.24 -16.25
CA THR A 456 0.07 -25.92 -15.63
C THR A 456 -0.83 -25.09 -16.54
N GLU A 457 -2.17 -25.33 -16.51
CA GLU A 457 -3.16 -24.58 -17.31
C GLU A 457 -3.26 -23.12 -16.87
N VAL A 458 -3.17 -22.85 -15.55
CA VAL A 458 -3.08 -21.48 -15.00
C VAL A 458 -1.64 -21.01 -15.07
N ALA A 459 -1.38 -19.96 -15.82
CA ALA A 459 -0.02 -19.53 -16.13
C ALA A 459 0.48 -18.33 -15.32
N SER A 460 -0.41 -17.61 -14.58
CA SER A 460 -0.05 -16.42 -13.82
C SER A 460 -1.00 -16.12 -12.65
N GLY A 461 -0.52 -15.43 -11.62
CA GLY A 461 -1.37 -14.97 -10.51
C GLY A 461 -2.50 -14.01 -10.96
N GLY A 462 -2.35 -13.30 -12.08
CA GLY A 462 -3.44 -12.53 -12.69
C GLY A 462 -4.55 -13.42 -13.25
N GLU A 463 -4.19 -14.57 -13.81
CA GLU A 463 -5.15 -15.56 -14.29
C GLU A 463 -5.85 -16.27 -13.13
N SER A 464 -5.18 -16.53 -12.00
CA SER A 464 -5.81 -17.16 -10.84
C SER A 464 -6.96 -16.32 -10.29
N ILE A 465 -6.84 -14.97 -10.31
CA ILE A 465 -7.92 -14.04 -9.93
C ILE A 465 -9.16 -14.21 -10.81
N ILE A 466 -8.97 -14.28 -12.14
CA ILE A 466 -10.06 -14.42 -13.12
C ILE A 466 -10.71 -15.79 -13.00
N VAL A 467 -9.90 -16.83 -12.86
CA VAL A 467 -10.35 -18.21 -12.71
C VAL A 467 -11.15 -18.37 -11.42
N TYR A 468 -10.70 -17.75 -10.30
CA TYR A 468 -11.44 -17.74 -9.04
C TYR A 468 -12.75 -16.95 -9.13
N GLU A 469 -12.79 -15.80 -9.82
CA GLU A 469 -14.03 -15.05 -10.07
C GLU A 469 -15.04 -15.90 -10.85
N ARG A 470 -14.59 -16.58 -11.90
CA ARG A 470 -15.43 -17.49 -12.67
C ARG A 470 -16.00 -18.61 -11.80
N TRP A 471 -15.18 -19.18 -10.89
CA TRP A 471 -15.68 -20.15 -9.92
C TRP A 471 -16.78 -19.55 -9.03
N ARG A 472 -16.59 -18.33 -8.49
CA ARG A 472 -17.58 -17.65 -7.63
C ARG A 472 -18.93 -17.45 -8.34
N GLU A 473 -18.91 -17.12 -9.62
CA GLU A 473 -20.12 -16.96 -10.43
C GLU A 473 -20.85 -18.29 -10.63
N LEU A 474 -20.14 -19.32 -11.06
CA LEU A 474 -20.69 -20.66 -11.29
C LEU A 474 -21.16 -21.32 -10.01
N HIS A 475 -20.44 -21.09 -8.91
CA HIS A 475 -20.82 -21.59 -7.58
C HIS A 475 -22.15 -20.96 -7.12
N ARG A 476 -22.33 -19.65 -7.30
CA ARG A 476 -23.64 -18.98 -7.02
C ARG A 476 -24.80 -19.54 -7.83
N LEU A 477 -24.54 -20.03 -9.03
CA LEU A 477 -25.54 -20.69 -9.88
C LEU A 477 -25.75 -22.17 -9.52
N GLY A 478 -24.97 -22.72 -8.59
CA GLY A 478 -25.01 -24.12 -8.21
C GLY A 478 -24.35 -25.08 -9.22
N GLU A 479 -23.52 -24.55 -10.13
CA GLU A 479 -22.84 -25.31 -11.18
C GLU A 479 -21.47 -25.83 -10.75
N GLN A 480 -20.91 -25.30 -9.66
CA GLN A 480 -19.62 -25.69 -9.07
C GLN A 480 -19.77 -25.95 -7.57
N GLY A 481 -19.04 -26.94 -7.06
CA GLY A 481 -18.94 -27.20 -5.62
C GLY A 481 -18.03 -26.19 -4.91
N ASP A 482 -18.02 -26.27 -3.59
CA ASP A 482 -17.33 -25.37 -2.67
C ASP A 482 -15.92 -25.84 -2.27
N THR A 483 -15.45 -26.97 -2.80
CA THR A 483 -14.14 -27.53 -2.51
C THR A 483 -13.44 -27.97 -3.79
N TYR A 484 -12.09 -28.12 -3.73
CA TYR A 484 -11.31 -28.62 -4.87
C TYR A 484 -11.66 -30.07 -5.25
N GLN A 485 -12.30 -30.85 -4.37
CA GLN A 485 -12.80 -32.21 -4.70
C GLN A 485 -14.06 -32.13 -5.58
N THR A 486 -14.85 -31.09 -5.44
CA THR A 486 -16.16 -30.91 -6.10
C THR A 486 -16.16 -29.85 -7.21
N SER A 487 -15.05 -29.13 -7.39
CA SER A 487 -14.86 -28.13 -8.44
C SER A 487 -13.53 -28.36 -9.18
N GLN A 488 -13.61 -28.49 -10.50
CA GLN A 488 -12.42 -28.57 -11.33
C GLN A 488 -11.63 -27.25 -11.29
N ILE A 489 -12.31 -26.12 -11.27
CA ILE A 489 -11.67 -24.79 -11.24
C ILE A 489 -10.84 -24.61 -9.96
N LEU A 490 -11.37 -24.98 -8.79
CA LEU A 490 -10.61 -24.93 -7.54
C LEU A 490 -9.45 -25.93 -7.53
N ARG A 491 -9.59 -27.06 -8.21
CA ARG A 491 -8.51 -28.03 -8.37
C ARG A 491 -7.37 -27.45 -9.21
N ASP A 492 -7.68 -26.82 -10.34
CA ASP A 492 -6.68 -26.21 -11.21
C ASP A 492 -5.91 -25.09 -10.48
N ILE A 493 -6.59 -24.27 -9.69
CA ILE A 493 -5.96 -23.26 -8.81
C ILE A 493 -5.07 -23.93 -7.75
N ARG A 494 -5.54 -24.99 -7.13
CA ARG A 494 -4.77 -25.76 -6.14
C ARG A 494 -3.49 -26.34 -6.75
N ASP A 495 -3.60 -26.94 -7.91
CA ASP A 495 -2.45 -27.54 -8.63
C ASP A 495 -1.43 -26.46 -9.01
N TYR A 496 -1.88 -25.27 -9.40
CA TYR A 496 -1.03 -24.11 -9.63
C TYR A 496 -0.30 -23.68 -8.35
N ASN A 497 -1.00 -23.57 -7.21
CA ASN A 497 -0.41 -23.17 -5.94
C ASN A 497 0.57 -24.25 -5.38
N ILE A 498 0.29 -25.55 -5.60
CA ILE A 498 1.24 -26.64 -5.31
C ILE A 498 2.53 -26.42 -6.09
N ASP A 499 2.42 -26.09 -7.38
CA ASP A 499 3.59 -25.89 -8.24
C ASP A 499 4.43 -24.68 -7.81
N ASP A 500 3.79 -23.60 -7.31
CA ASP A 500 4.49 -22.43 -6.76
C ASP A 500 5.19 -22.75 -5.42
N CYS A 501 4.55 -23.47 -4.51
CA CYS A 501 5.17 -23.94 -3.28
C CYS A 501 6.35 -24.91 -3.54
N ASP A 502 6.18 -25.86 -4.47
CA ASP A 502 7.22 -26.79 -4.88
C ASP A 502 8.39 -26.07 -5.56
N SER A 503 8.12 -25.05 -6.39
CA SER A 503 9.15 -24.20 -6.97
C SER A 503 9.95 -23.45 -5.90
N THR A 504 9.28 -22.97 -4.89
CA THR A 504 9.92 -22.31 -3.72
C THR A 504 10.84 -23.28 -2.99
N GLN A 505 10.43 -24.52 -2.79
CA GLN A 505 11.25 -25.56 -2.16
C GLN A 505 12.49 -25.88 -3.03
N GLU A 506 12.32 -26.11 -4.33
CA GLU A 506 13.42 -26.41 -5.25
C GLU A 506 14.40 -25.25 -5.39
N LEU A 507 13.91 -24.00 -5.32
CA LEU A 507 14.77 -22.82 -5.25
C LEU A 507 15.66 -22.84 -4.03
N VAL A 508 15.12 -23.16 -2.86
CA VAL A 508 15.90 -23.26 -1.62
C VAL A 508 16.98 -24.31 -1.73
N ASP A 509 16.67 -25.49 -2.26
CA ASP A 509 17.67 -26.55 -2.48
C ASP A 509 18.77 -26.11 -3.45
N TRP A 510 18.37 -25.47 -4.55
CA TRP A 510 19.33 -24.94 -5.51
C TRP A 510 20.23 -23.85 -4.90
N LEU A 511 19.67 -22.94 -4.11
CA LEU A 511 20.43 -21.89 -3.43
C LEU A 511 21.40 -22.47 -2.39
N ARG A 512 21.01 -23.50 -1.61
CA ARG A 512 21.89 -24.20 -0.67
C ARG A 512 23.06 -24.86 -1.39
N LEU A 513 22.79 -25.50 -2.52
CA LEU A 513 23.88 -26.05 -3.36
C LEU A 513 24.88 -24.98 -3.82
N GLN A 514 24.38 -23.76 -4.18
CA GLN A 514 25.28 -22.65 -4.53
C GLN A 514 26.03 -22.13 -3.30
N GLN A 515 25.36 -22.01 -2.15
CA GLN A 515 25.96 -21.60 -0.88
C GLN A 515 27.13 -22.51 -0.49
N GLU A 516 26.94 -23.83 -0.61
CA GLU A 516 28.00 -24.84 -0.35
C GLU A 516 29.16 -24.74 -1.35
N LYS A 517 28.85 -24.69 -2.66
CA LYS A 517 29.86 -24.57 -3.73
C LYS A 517 30.78 -23.36 -3.59
N HIS A 518 30.20 -22.24 -3.12
CA HIS A 518 30.91 -20.97 -3.00
C HIS A 518 31.42 -20.71 -1.56
N VAL A 519 31.23 -21.69 -0.65
CA VAL A 519 31.69 -21.64 0.73
C VAL A 519 31.22 -20.35 1.45
N ILE A 520 29.94 -20.00 1.28
CA ILE A 520 29.32 -18.83 1.90
C ILE A 520 28.64 -19.30 3.19
N PRO A 521 29.15 -18.93 4.38
CA PRO A 521 28.53 -19.35 5.65
C PRO A 521 27.24 -18.56 5.90
N PHE A 522 26.32 -19.16 6.66
CA PHE A 522 25.17 -18.46 7.20
C PHE A 522 25.60 -17.55 8.35
N PHE A 523 25.22 -16.29 8.31
CA PHE A 523 25.52 -15.29 9.34
C PHE A 523 24.29 -14.79 10.10
N GLY A 524 23.12 -15.41 9.93
CA GLY A 524 21.92 -15.05 10.66
C GLY A 524 21.97 -15.43 12.14
N LYS A 525 21.18 -14.78 12.98
CA LYS A 525 21.01 -15.18 14.39
C LYS A 525 20.18 -16.46 14.46
N ILE A 526 20.74 -17.52 15.00
CA ILE A 526 19.99 -18.67 15.54
C ILE A 526 19.89 -18.43 17.06
N ASP A 527 19.20 -17.40 17.49
CA ASP A 527 18.95 -17.18 18.90
C ASP A 527 17.46 -17.40 19.19
N VAL A 528 17.18 -18.50 19.88
CA VAL A 528 15.87 -19.11 20.05
C VAL A 528 15.33 -18.89 21.46
N SER A 529 15.83 -17.92 22.20
CA SER A 529 15.26 -17.59 23.48
C SER A 529 13.94 -16.84 23.31
N GLU A 530 12.82 -17.47 23.67
CA GLU A 530 11.58 -16.72 23.91
C GLU A 530 11.88 -15.68 24.99
N PRO A 531 11.68 -14.37 24.72
CA PRO A 531 11.78 -13.38 25.77
C PRO A 531 10.69 -13.67 26.79
N GLU A 532 11.06 -13.82 28.08
CA GLU A 532 10.10 -13.93 29.18
C GLU A 532 9.07 -12.78 29.06
N VAL A 533 7.79 -13.15 28.96
CA VAL A 533 6.72 -12.17 28.94
C VAL A 533 6.58 -11.60 30.35
N PRO A 534 6.76 -10.30 30.58
CA PRO A 534 6.64 -9.70 31.89
C PRO A 534 5.30 -10.03 32.54
N GLU A 535 5.28 -10.31 33.84
CA GLU A 535 4.08 -10.70 34.60
C GLU A 535 2.92 -9.68 34.44
N GLU A 536 3.25 -8.38 34.38
CA GLU A 536 2.26 -7.31 34.11
C GLU A 536 1.54 -7.47 32.77
N ILE A 537 2.24 -7.91 31.72
CA ILE A 537 1.64 -8.17 30.41
C ILE A 537 0.71 -9.37 30.49
N THR A 538 1.14 -10.42 31.22
CA THR A 538 0.32 -11.61 31.43
C THR A 538 -0.98 -11.30 32.18
N ASP A 539 -0.95 -10.45 33.19
CA ASP A 539 -2.13 -10.02 33.92
C ASP A 539 -3.10 -9.18 33.06
N ARG A 540 -2.57 -8.31 32.20
CA ARG A 540 -3.39 -7.55 31.25
C ARG A 540 -4.06 -8.46 30.23
N ILE A 541 -3.35 -9.46 29.71
CA ILE A 541 -3.90 -10.48 28.80
C ILE A 541 -5.03 -11.24 29.48
N ARG A 542 -4.85 -11.71 30.71
CA ARG A 542 -5.89 -12.39 31.49
C ARG A 542 -7.12 -11.52 31.71
N LEU A 543 -6.92 -10.23 32.03
CA LEU A 543 -8.01 -9.26 32.19
C LEU A 543 -8.78 -9.04 30.88
N ARG A 544 -8.05 -8.86 29.78
CA ARG A 544 -8.62 -8.76 28.44
C ARG A 544 -9.50 -9.97 28.13
N ASP A 545 -8.97 -11.17 28.30
CA ASP A 545 -9.66 -12.41 27.94
C ASP A 545 -10.94 -12.62 28.78
N ARG A 546 -10.91 -12.27 30.08
CA ARG A 546 -12.13 -12.28 30.93
C ARG A 546 -13.18 -11.31 30.40
N LEU A 547 -12.80 -10.10 30.01
CA LEU A 547 -13.73 -9.11 29.47
C LEU A 547 -14.33 -9.55 28.12
N LEU A 548 -13.53 -10.19 27.25
CA LEU A 548 -14.03 -10.73 25.99
C LEU A 548 -15.02 -11.89 26.21
N LEU A 549 -14.72 -12.80 27.14
CA LEU A 549 -15.65 -13.87 27.52
C LEU A 549 -16.95 -13.30 28.10
N ARG A 550 -16.87 -12.25 28.92
CA ARG A 550 -18.04 -11.55 29.47
C ARG A 550 -18.86 -10.91 28.35
N SER A 551 -18.19 -10.24 27.38
CA SER A 551 -18.86 -9.64 26.21
C SER A 551 -19.66 -10.69 25.45
N LEU A 552 -19.08 -11.84 25.17
CA LEU A 552 -19.77 -12.95 24.47
C LEU A 552 -21.00 -13.43 25.24
N ALA A 553 -20.88 -13.59 26.56
CA ALA A 553 -21.96 -14.06 27.41
C ALA A 553 -23.15 -13.08 27.57
N GLU A 554 -22.83 -11.77 27.50
CA GLU A 554 -23.81 -10.68 27.68
C GLU A 554 -24.41 -10.18 26.35
N ARG A 555 -23.89 -10.59 25.19
CA ARG A 555 -24.20 -9.99 23.88
C ARG A 555 -25.69 -9.94 23.54
N GLU A 556 -26.44 -11.00 23.84
CA GLU A 556 -27.87 -11.09 23.55
C GLU A 556 -28.74 -10.39 24.61
N LYS A 557 -28.30 -10.38 25.86
CA LYS A 557 -29.10 -9.88 26.99
C LYS A 557 -28.89 -8.40 27.27
N GLU A 558 -27.63 -7.96 27.22
CA GLU A 558 -27.20 -6.61 27.56
C GLU A 558 -26.18 -6.06 26.53
N PRO A 559 -26.60 -5.79 25.29
CA PRO A 559 -25.69 -5.49 24.17
C PRO A 559 -24.77 -4.28 24.43
N VAL A 560 -25.24 -3.28 25.19
CA VAL A 560 -24.41 -2.12 25.55
C VAL A 560 -23.29 -2.51 26.51
N LYS A 561 -23.56 -3.36 27.51
CA LYS A 561 -22.53 -3.85 28.44
C LYS A 561 -21.54 -4.77 27.72
N ALA A 562 -22.04 -5.61 26.82
CA ALA A 562 -21.20 -6.47 25.99
C ALA A 562 -20.23 -5.63 25.14
N SER A 563 -20.73 -4.60 24.45
CA SER A 563 -19.90 -3.69 23.65
C SER A 563 -18.89 -2.91 24.50
N LEU A 564 -19.27 -2.48 25.71
CA LEU A 564 -18.35 -1.83 26.64
C LEU A 564 -17.23 -2.75 27.10
N ALA A 565 -17.57 -3.99 27.49
CA ALA A 565 -16.58 -4.99 27.90
C ALA A 565 -15.59 -5.28 26.78
N GLU A 566 -16.07 -5.43 25.54
CA GLU A 566 -15.25 -5.63 24.35
C GLU A 566 -14.32 -4.44 24.06
N ASN A 567 -14.86 -3.22 24.06
CA ASN A 567 -14.07 -2.00 23.84
C ASN A 567 -12.98 -1.83 24.91
N LEU A 568 -13.31 -2.06 26.18
CA LEU A 568 -12.36 -1.96 27.28
C LEU A 568 -11.26 -3.04 27.18
N ALA A 569 -11.61 -4.25 26.78
CA ALA A 569 -10.67 -5.32 26.53
C ALA A 569 -9.63 -4.93 25.47
N TYR A 570 -10.09 -4.35 24.35
CA TYR A 570 -9.20 -3.91 23.29
C TYR A 570 -8.37 -2.67 23.66
N CYS A 571 -8.91 -1.77 24.49
CA CYS A 571 -8.15 -0.62 24.98
C CYS A 571 -6.92 -1.00 25.80
N LEU A 572 -6.94 -2.12 26.55
CA LEU A 572 -5.79 -2.60 27.32
C LEU A 572 -4.55 -2.86 26.45
N GLU A 573 -4.77 -3.35 25.23
CA GLU A 573 -3.70 -3.72 24.30
C GLU A 573 -3.43 -2.64 23.25
N PHE A 574 -4.15 -1.52 23.27
CA PHE A 574 -4.09 -0.48 22.23
C PHE A 574 -2.66 -0.02 21.95
N HIS A 575 -1.93 0.44 22.94
CA HIS A 575 -0.56 0.98 22.74
C HIS A 575 0.44 -0.10 22.33
N ARG A 576 0.25 -1.34 22.79
CA ARG A 576 1.08 -2.47 22.38
C ARG A 576 0.86 -2.78 20.88
N ARG A 577 -0.39 -2.76 20.43
CA ARG A 577 -0.73 -2.95 19.01
C ARG A 577 -0.23 -1.80 18.15
N GLU A 578 -0.42 -0.56 18.58
CA GLU A 578 0.06 0.65 17.89
C GLU A 578 1.58 0.65 17.68
N SER A 579 2.36 0.13 18.63
CA SER A 579 3.81 0.06 18.52
C SER A 579 4.31 -1.06 17.60
N LYS A 580 3.55 -2.13 17.38
CA LYS A 580 3.99 -3.28 16.56
C LYS A 580 4.38 -2.89 15.12
N PRO A 581 3.58 -2.15 14.34
CA PRO A 581 3.98 -1.76 12.99
C PRO A 581 5.27 -0.94 12.94
N ILE A 582 5.54 -0.14 13.99
CA ILE A 582 6.77 0.64 14.12
C ILE A 582 7.96 -0.30 14.30
N PHE A 583 7.85 -1.28 15.20
CA PHE A 583 8.91 -2.26 15.42
C PHE A 583 9.12 -3.15 14.20
N TRP A 584 8.07 -3.58 13.51
CA TRP A 584 8.21 -4.39 12.29
C TRP A 584 8.94 -3.62 11.18
N ARG A 585 8.61 -2.33 10.96
CA ARG A 585 9.39 -1.50 10.03
C ARG A 585 10.84 -1.35 10.44
N LEU A 586 11.09 -1.19 11.73
CA LEU A 586 12.45 -1.13 12.24
C LEU A 586 13.22 -2.44 11.98
N TYR A 587 12.59 -3.60 12.24
CA TYR A 587 13.22 -4.89 11.97
C TYR A 587 13.41 -5.14 10.47
N ASP A 588 12.43 -4.79 9.63
CA ASP A 588 12.57 -4.89 8.18
C ASP A 588 13.74 -4.02 7.67
N ARG A 589 13.81 -2.76 8.09
CA ARG A 589 14.89 -1.84 7.75
C ARG A 589 16.26 -2.33 8.25
N ARG A 590 16.31 -2.97 9.40
CA ARG A 590 17.56 -3.57 9.94
C ARG A 590 18.04 -4.78 9.12
N GLY A 591 17.14 -5.47 8.45
CA GLY A 591 17.46 -6.57 7.54
C GLY A 591 17.81 -6.13 6.11
N GLN A 592 17.75 -4.84 5.80
CA GLN A 592 18.07 -4.30 4.49
C GLN A 592 19.56 -3.97 4.37
N SER A 593 20.08 -4.11 3.15
CA SER A 593 21.42 -3.62 2.81
C SER A 593 21.47 -2.09 2.78
N HIS A 594 22.66 -1.52 2.89
CA HIS A 594 22.84 -0.07 2.75
C HIS A 594 22.32 0.47 1.40
N VAL A 595 22.35 -0.34 0.34
CA VAL A 595 21.85 0.04 -1.00
C VAL A 595 20.32 0.12 -1.01
N GLU A 596 19.64 -0.81 -0.35
CA GLU A 596 18.18 -0.83 -0.25
C GLU A 596 17.66 0.31 0.63
N LEU A 597 18.33 0.60 1.75
CA LEU A 597 17.99 1.73 2.62
C LEU A 597 18.09 3.09 1.92
N ARG A 598 18.85 3.19 0.84
CA ARG A 598 18.99 4.42 0.08
C ARG A 598 17.70 4.85 -0.64
N ASP A 599 16.82 3.90 -0.96
CA ASP A 599 15.54 4.15 -1.61
C ASP A 599 14.43 4.48 -0.57
N ASP A 600 14.69 4.33 0.73
CA ASP A 600 13.78 4.69 1.81
C ASP A 600 14.01 6.16 2.22
N LEU A 601 13.03 7.02 1.97
CA LEU A 601 13.08 8.47 2.23
C LEU A 601 13.24 8.83 3.72
N ASP A 602 12.94 7.93 4.63
CA ASP A 602 13.07 8.13 6.08
C ASP A 602 14.44 7.67 6.61
N CYS A 603 15.19 6.90 5.81
CA CYS A 603 16.53 6.39 6.11
C CYS A 603 17.61 7.21 5.43
N LEU A 604 18.85 7.11 5.92
CA LEU A 604 20.01 7.70 5.27
C LEU A 604 21.17 6.70 5.25
N ALA A 605 21.60 6.34 4.06
CA ALA A 605 22.59 5.27 3.86
C ALA A 605 23.99 5.79 3.52
N HIS A 606 25.01 5.03 3.92
CA HIS A 606 26.43 5.29 3.60
C HIS A 606 26.91 6.71 3.96
N CYS A 607 26.62 7.16 5.18
CA CYS A 607 27.19 8.41 5.69
C CYS A 607 28.64 8.16 6.11
N THR A 608 29.58 8.92 5.54
CA THR A 608 31.01 8.83 5.84
C THR A 608 31.44 10.01 6.71
N ARG A 609 32.19 9.74 7.77
CA ARG A 609 32.71 10.74 8.70
C ARG A 609 33.58 11.75 7.97
N THR A 610 33.36 13.05 8.21
CA THR A 610 34.22 14.12 7.69
C THR A 610 35.49 14.28 8.54
N GLU A 611 36.46 15.07 8.07
CA GLU A 611 37.67 15.41 8.81
C GLU A 611 37.42 16.40 9.97
N ARG A 612 36.18 16.90 10.13
CA ARG A 612 35.82 17.80 11.20
C ARG A 612 35.95 17.11 12.57
N GLU A 613 36.72 17.70 13.48
CA GLU A 613 36.83 17.20 14.84
C GLU A 613 35.47 17.20 15.56
N ALA A 614 35.28 16.21 16.42
CA ALA A 614 34.06 16.12 17.24
C ALA A 614 33.93 17.36 18.15
N PHE A 615 32.76 17.93 18.24
CA PHE A 615 32.51 19.17 18.95
C PHE A 615 31.27 19.09 19.86
N LYS A 616 31.17 20.04 20.79
CA LYS A 616 30.00 20.20 21.64
C LYS A 616 28.98 21.11 20.91
N PRO A 617 27.77 20.63 20.55
CA PRO A 617 26.77 21.48 19.85
C PRO A 617 26.27 22.62 20.73
N THR A 618 26.36 22.51 22.04
CA THR A 618 26.13 23.62 23.00
C THR A 618 27.14 23.53 24.16
N ALA A 619 27.42 24.65 24.84
CA ALA A 619 28.32 24.68 25.99
C ALA A 619 27.91 23.72 27.13
N ARG A 620 26.63 23.38 27.24
CA ARG A 620 26.08 22.46 28.26
C ARG A 620 25.90 21.03 27.76
N ALA A 621 26.21 20.75 26.50
CA ALA A 621 26.06 19.41 25.93
C ALA A 621 27.01 18.42 26.64
N ARG A 622 26.47 17.28 27.09
CA ARG A 622 27.22 16.18 27.69
C ARG A 622 27.91 15.32 26.62
N ASN A 623 27.23 15.11 25.50
CA ASN A 623 27.70 14.26 24.41
C ASN A 623 28.26 15.10 23.27
N LEU A 624 29.22 14.53 22.54
CA LEU A 624 29.84 15.16 21.38
C LEU A 624 28.94 14.99 20.13
N ALA A 625 29.11 15.91 19.19
CA ALA A 625 28.51 15.86 17.87
C ALA A 625 29.59 15.57 16.83
N TYR A 626 29.21 14.83 15.81
CA TYR A 626 30.05 14.28 14.76
C TYR A 626 29.42 14.61 13.40
N GLU A 627 30.23 15.09 12.48
CA GLU A 627 29.78 15.45 11.14
C GLU A 627 30.06 14.32 10.16
N TYR A 628 29.05 14.02 9.33
CA TYR A 628 29.12 13.01 8.28
C TYR A 628 28.71 13.63 6.95
N CYS A 629 29.34 13.20 5.88
CA CYS A 629 28.87 13.47 4.52
C CYS A 629 28.12 12.28 3.94
N PHE A 630 27.12 12.56 3.13
CA PHE A 630 26.34 11.58 2.38
C PHE A 630 26.09 12.07 0.97
N ASP A 631 25.63 11.21 0.07
CA ASP A 631 25.29 11.60 -1.29
C ASP A 631 24.08 12.54 -1.28
N ALA A 632 24.28 13.82 -1.56
CA ALA A 632 23.25 14.85 -1.62
C ALA A 632 22.12 14.57 -2.64
N THR A 633 22.28 13.56 -3.51
CA THR A 633 21.22 13.10 -4.42
C THR A 633 20.28 12.06 -3.77
N GLN A 634 20.60 11.56 -2.58
CA GLN A 634 19.68 10.74 -1.81
C GLN A 634 18.60 11.66 -1.24
N GLU A 635 17.35 11.34 -1.54
CA GLU A 635 16.19 12.03 -0.94
C GLU A 635 16.05 11.60 0.52
N PHE A 636 16.02 12.56 1.43
CA PHE A 636 15.91 12.32 2.87
C PHE A 636 14.97 13.34 3.51
N LYS A 637 13.92 12.86 4.16
CA LYS A 637 12.92 13.72 4.81
C LYS A 637 13.43 14.36 6.10
N GLY A 638 14.29 13.67 6.85
CA GLY A 638 14.85 14.17 8.11
C GLY A 638 13.79 14.51 9.18
N ALA A 639 12.62 13.89 9.13
CA ALA A 639 11.50 14.21 10.02
C ALA A 639 11.76 13.79 11.49
N GLN A 640 12.57 12.76 11.71
CA GLN A 640 12.84 12.22 13.03
C GLN A 640 14.06 12.89 13.67
N LYS A 641 14.05 12.95 15.01
CA LYS A 641 15.18 13.47 15.79
C LYS A 641 16.16 12.40 16.22
N GLN A 642 15.72 11.16 16.32
CA GLN A 642 16.57 10.03 16.75
C GLN A 642 16.63 8.97 15.68
N PHE A 643 17.81 8.39 15.53
CA PHE A 643 18.07 7.33 14.57
C PHE A 643 18.84 6.20 15.24
N TYR A 644 18.58 4.98 14.83
CA TYR A 644 19.43 3.83 15.09
C TYR A 644 20.56 3.78 14.06
N LEU A 645 21.73 3.35 14.50
CA LEU A 645 22.84 3.01 13.62
C LEU A 645 22.67 1.57 13.13
N LEU A 646 22.59 1.38 11.82
CA LEU A 646 22.41 0.06 11.24
C LEU A 646 23.60 -0.87 11.58
N GLY A 647 23.29 -2.05 12.12
CA GLY A 647 24.30 -3.07 12.44
C GLY A 647 25.23 -2.73 13.61
N ILE A 648 25.02 -1.61 14.32
CA ILE A 648 25.84 -1.19 15.46
C ILE A 648 25.07 -1.42 16.75
N GLU A 649 25.65 -2.21 17.63
CA GLU A 649 25.10 -2.49 18.97
C GLU A 649 25.97 -1.84 20.05
N THR A 650 25.35 -1.46 21.15
CA THR A 650 26.05 -1.01 22.39
C THR A 650 26.59 -2.22 23.15
N ASP A 651 27.47 -1.99 24.14
CA ASP A 651 28.01 -3.04 25.02
C ASP A 651 26.90 -3.85 25.72
N SER A 652 25.70 -3.31 25.84
CA SER A 652 24.52 -4.00 26.41
C SER A 652 23.70 -4.80 25.39
N GLY A 653 24.15 -4.94 24.14
CA GLY A 653 23.45 -5.65 23.05
C GLY A 653 22.24 -4.90 22.48
N GLN A 654 22.07 -3.63 22.83
CA GLN A 654 21.03 -2.78 22.26
C GLN A 654 21.55 -2.03 21.04
N SER A 655 20.67 -1.77 20.06
CA SER A 655 21.05 -0.96 18.89
C SER A 655 21.48 0.45 19.31
N ALA A 656 22.63 0.89 18.81
CA ALA A 656 23.17 2.21 19.09
C ALA A 656 22.27 3.30 18.50
N LYS A 657 22.07 4.39 19.27
CA LYS A 657 21.23 5.53 18.85
C LYS A 657 22.02 6.82 18.78
N VAL A 658 21.66 7.66 17.82
CA VAL A 658 22.20 9.00 17.65
C VAL A 658 21.07 10.03 17.54
N THR A 659 21.38 11.28 17.90
CA THR A 659 20.43 12.40 17.81
C THR A 659 20.81 13.30 16.64
N PHE A 660 19.93 13.46 15.69
CA PHE A 660 20.10 14.36 14.56
C PHE A 660 20.01 15.82 14.99
N LYS A 661 20.99 16.63 14.54
CA LYS A 661 21.10 18.07 14.79
C LYS A 661 20.80 18.85 13.51
N SER A 662 19.53 19.13 13.26
CA SER A 662 19.10 19.79 12.03
C SER A 662 19.69 21.19 11.85
N GLU A 663 19.86 21.96 12.94
CA GLU A 663 20.39 23.32 12.91
C GLU A 663 21.87 23.38 12.53
N GLU A 664 22.63 22.30 12.77
CA GLU A 664 24.05 22.19 12.48
C GLU A 664 24.35 21.42 11.18
N SER A 665 23.30 20.92 10.52
CA SER A 665 23.38 20.10 9.32
C SER A 665 23.05 20.89 8.06
N ASP A 666 23.65 20.52 6.93
CA ASP A 666 23.36 21.07 5.61
C ASP A 666 23.00 19.93 4.65
N LEU A 667 21.75 19.48 4.74
CA LEU A 667 21.24 18.36 3.94
C LEU A 667 21.31 18.63 2.44
N ALA A 668 21.19 19.89 2.00
CA ALA A 668 21.27 20.26 0.60
C ALA A 668 22.68 20.02 0.01
N ASN A 669 23.71 20.14 0.84
CA ASN A 669 25.10 19.86 0.48
C ASN A 669 25.57 18.48 0.96
N GLY A 670 24.67 17.62 1.43
CA GLY A 670 25.00 16.27 1.85
C GLY A 670 25.77 16.18 3.18
N LEU A 671 25.54 17.13 4.09
CA LEU A 671 26.17 17.14 5.41
C LEU A 671 25.13 16.92 6.52
N ILE A 672 25.42 15.97 7.41
CA ILE A 672 24.57 15.66 8.58
C ILE A 672 25.41 15.66 9.85
N VAL A 673 24.88 16.28 10.91
CA VAL A 673 25.52 16.31 12.23
C VAL A 673 24.71 15.47 13.20
N LEU A 674 25.40 14.51 13.86
CA LEU A 674 24.82 13.52 14.73
C LEU A 674 25.46 13.61 16.12
N GLN A 675 24.65 13.76 17.16
CA GLN A 675 25.11 13.74 18.54
C GLN A 675 25.00 12.33 19.11
N SER A 676 26.08 11.80 19.65
CA SER A 676 26.15 10.45 20.22
C SER A 676 26.80 10.44 21.59
N LYS A 677 26.43 9.44 22.43
CA LYS A 677 27.09 9.17 23.70
C LYS A 677 28.48 8.58 23.47
N ASP A 678 28.56 7.61 22.59
CA ASP A 678 29.78 6.91 22.21
C ASP A 678 30.19 7.38 20.80
N GLU A 679 31.45 7.25 20.46
CA GLU A 679 31.95 7.62 19.14
C GLU A 679 31.39 6.66 18.06
N PRO A 680 30.59 7.15 17.07
CA PRO A 680 30.10 6.28 16.04
C PRO A 680 31.21 5.91 15.03
N PRO A 681 31.09 4.76 14.30
CA PRO A 681 32.02 4.38 13.24
C PRO A 681 32.18 5.41 12.14
N SER A 682 33.23 5.27 11.34
CA SER A 682 33.50 6.18 10.20
C SER A 682 32.49 6.08 9.07
N ILE A 683 31.85 4.94 8.90
CA ILE A 683 30.77 4.73 7.92
C ILE A 683 29.54 4.21 8.67
N ILE A 684 28.40 4.86 8.47
CA ILE A 684 27.15 4.54 9.16
C ILE A 684 25.96 4.64 8.20
N SER A 685 24.89 3.92 8.51
CA SER A 685 23.57 4.17 7.94
C SER A 685 22.55 4.38 9.05
N LEU A 686 21.57 5.25 8.80
CA LEU A 686 20.62 5.73 9.79
C LEU A 686 19.24 5.15 9.52
N VAL A 687 18.64 4.52 10.51
CA VAL A 687 17.25 4.05 10.50
C VAL A 687 16.46 4.84 11.54
N PRO A 688 15.33 5.45 11.21
CA PRO A 688 14.62 6.33 12.13
C PRO A 688 14.09 5.58 13.36
N ASP A 689 14.15 6.21 14.54
CA ASP A 689 13.44 5.79 15.73
C ASP A 689 12.05 6.45 15.73
N GLU A 690 11.06 5.73 15.23
CA GLU A 690 9.68 6.19 15.13
C GLU A 690 8.87 5.91 16.41
N TYR A 691 9.46 5.25 17.41
CA TYR A 691 8.76 4.90 18.64
C TYR A 691 8.48 6.10 19.51
N VAL A 692 7.21 6.32 19.81
CA VAL A 692 6.74 7.34 20.75
C VAL A 692 6.33 6.64 22.04
N ASN A 693 6.97 7.00 23.15
CA ASN A 693 6.62 6.46 24.47
C ASN A 693 5.21 6.95 24.88
N PRO A 694 4.23 6.04 25.03
CA PRO A 694 2.86 6.42 25.35
C PRO A 694 2.60 6.73 26.83
N ASN A 695 3.58 6.50 27.72
CA ASN A 695 3.38 6.70 29.15
C ASN A 695 3.05 8.17 29.49
N PRO A 696 2.09 8.43 30.42
CA PRO A 696 1.44 7.48 31.35
C PRO A 696 0.06 6.94 30.88
N ILE A 697 -0.31 7.07 29.61
CA ILE A 697 -1.65 6.72 29.12
C ILE A 697 -2.02 5.23 29.35
N PRO A 698 -1.14 4.23 29.10
CA PRO A 698 -1.48 2.83 29.35
C PRO A 698 -1.85 2.51 30.79
N GLN A 699 -1.22 3.20 31.75
CA GLN A 699 -1.54 3.04 33.18
C GLN A 699 -2.92 3.60 33.52
N ALA A 700 -3.28 4.73 32.93
CA ALA A 700 -4.60 5.33 33.11
C ALA A 700 -5.70 4.45 32.52
N ILE A 701 -5.45 3.84 31.34
CA ILE A 701 -6.37 2.86 30.73
C ILE A 701 -6.55 1.64 31.65
N ASP A 702 -5.45 1.07 32.14
CA ASP A 702 -5.49 -0.09 33.05
C ASP A 702 -6.32 0.22 34.31
N GLN A 703 -6.17 1.40 34.90
CA GLN A 703 -6.96 1.82 36.06
C GLN A 703 -8.47 1.91 35.75
N ILE A 704 -8.82 2.45 34.59
CA ILE A 704 -10.24 2.55 34.16
C ILE A 704 -10.82 1.15 33.96
N VAL A 705 -10.10 0.26 33.29
CA VAL A 705 -10.56 -1.10 32.98
C VAL A 705 -10.74 -1.91 34.26
N ARG A 706 -9.80 -1.85 35.20
CA ARG A 706 -9.95 -2.47 36.53
C ARG A 706 -11.11 -1.86 37.31
N GLY A 707 -11.26 -0.55 37.29
CA GLY A 707 -12.41 0.13 37.93
C GLY A 707 -13.76 -0.33 37.38
N TYR A 708 -13.84 -0.65 36.10
CA TYR A 708 -15.05 -1.25 35.48
C TYR A 708 -15.23 -2.70 35.91
N GLU A 709 -14.19 -3.52 35.89
CA GLU A 709 -14.24 -4.93 36.32
C GLU A 709 -14.63 -5.06 37.77
N ASP A 710 -14.07 -4.21 38.66
CA ASP A 710 -14.35 -4.20 40.10
C ASP A 710 -15.71 -3.54 40.45
N GLY A 711 -16.44 -3.03 39.46
CA GLY A 711 -17.73 -2.36 39.66
C GLY A 711 -17.64 -0.96 40.28
N ASN A 712 -16.45 -0.36 40.35
CA ASN A 712 -16.21 1.00 40.84
C ASN A 712 -16.58 2.07 39.79
N LEU A 713 -16.58 1.72 38.52
CA LEU A 713 -17.06 2.55 37.42
C LEU A 713 -18.34 1.92 36.83
N ILE A 714 -19.41 2.70 36.78
CA ILE A 714 -20.73 2.23 36.37
C ILE A 714 -21.18 3.00 35.12
N TYR A 715 -21.67 2.27 34.10
CA TYR A 715 -22.32 2.88 32.94
C TYR A 715 -23.52 3.75 33.36
N GLY A 716 -23.67 4.90 32.78
CA GLY A 716 -24.67 5.88 33.16
C GLY A 716 -24.27 6.79 34.34
N GLN A 717 -23.07 6.56 34.94
CA GLN A 717 -22.53 7.37 36.04
C GLN A 717 -21.06 7.80 35.78
N SER A 718 -20.44 7.28 34.71
CA SER A 718 -19.08 7.58 34.35
C SER A 718 -19.00 8.17 32.95
N ALA A 719 -18.36 9.34 32.82
CA ALA A 719 -18.17 10.02 31.54
C ALA A 719 -17.43 9.16 30.51
N ILE A 720 -16.40 8.40 30.93
CA ILE A 720 -15.62 7.58 30.02
C ILE A 720 -16.40 6.37 29.51
N LEU A 721 -17.22 5.73 30.36
CA LEU A 721 -18.04 4.58 29.93
C LEU A 721 -19.19 5.06 29.04
N ASP A 722 -19.78 6.23 29.32
CA ASP A 722 -20.79 6.82 28.44
C ASP A 722 -20.21 7.19 27.06
N PHE A 723 -19.00 7.74 27.04
CA PHE A 723 -18.28 8.04 25.81
C PHE A 723 -18.02 6.77 24.98
N LEU A 724 -17.50 5.71 25.59
CA LEU A 724 -17.24 4.43 24.92
C LEU A 724 -18.53 3.76 24.43
N ALA A 725 -19.63 3.92 25.15
CA ALA A 725 -20.95 3.45 24.76
C ALA A 725 -21.66 4.36 23.75
N ARG A 726 -21.08 5.52 23.40
CA ARG A 726 -21.71 6.57 22.56
C ARG A 726 -23.07 7.00 23.10
N ALA A 727 -23.21 7.02 24.43
CA ALA A 727 -24.44 7.45 25.09
C ALA A 727 -24.68 8.95 24.87
N LYS A 728 -25.94 9.38 24.89
CA LYS A 728 -26.26 10.81 24.92
C LYS A 728 -25.61 11.46 26.15
N PRO A 729 -24.98 12.63 26.03
CA PRO A 729 -24.39 13.31 27.18
C PRO A 729 -25.49 13.70 28.21
N ARG A 730 -25.22 13.49 29.48
CA ARG A 730 -26.11 13.96 30.56
C ARG A 730 -25.78 15.40 30.84
N ILE A 731 -26.72 16.26 30.50
CA ILE A 731 -26.65 17.72 30.75
C ILE A 731 -27.86 18.12 31.62
N THR A 732 -27.64 18.63 32.81
CA THR A 732 -28.70 19.11 33.69
C THR A 732 -29.48 20.20 32.96
N SER A 733 -30.78 20.12 32.93
CA SER A 733 -31.68 21.04 32.21
C SER A 733 -31.76 20.89 30.68
N HIS A 734 -31.09 19.91 30.07
CA HIS A 734 -31.25 19.60 28.64
C HIS A 734 -31.79 18.19 28.49
N ARG A 735 -33.01 18.02 27.99
CA ARG A 735 -33.65 16.70 27.89
C ARG A 735 -33.48 16.04 26.50
N ASP A 736 -33.63 16.83 25.45
CA ASP A 736 -33.53 16.32 24.07
C ASP A 736 -33.32 17.46 23.05
N GLY A 737 -32.92 17.13 21.82
CA GLY A 737 -32.69 18.05 20.71
C GLY A 737 -31.25 18.57 20.60
N PRO A 738 -31.00 19.56 19.71
CA PRO A 738 -29.70 20.18 19.54
C PRO A 738 -29.20 20.90 20.78
N ILE A 739 -27.98 20.66 21.21
CA ILE A 739 -27.37 21.27 22.41
C ILE A 739 -27.09 22.75 22.18
N ALA A 740 -26.64 23.13 20.98
CA ALA A 740 -26.35 24.51 20.62
C ALA A 740 -27.01 24.87 19.28
N PRO A 741 -28.33 25.10 19.23
CA PRO A 741 -29.08 25.30 18.00
C PRO A 741 -28.86 26.66 17.34
N SER A 742 -28.33 27.67 18.02
CA SER A 742 -28.17 29.03 17.47
C SER A 742 -27.12 29.03 16.33
N GLN A 743 -27.40 29.72 15.25
CA GLN A 743 -26.44 30.00 14.17
C GLN A 743 -25.59 31.25 14.48
N ASP A 744 -26.01 32.11 15.40
CA ASP A 744 -25.26 33.27 15.87
C ASP A 744 -24.04 32.79 16.69
N PRO A 745 -22.80 33.18 16.37
CA PRO A 745 -21.58 32.68 17.01
C PRO A 745 -21.55 32.98 18.54
N ASP A 746 -21.96 34.15 18.96
CA ASP A 746 -21.91 34.54 20.37
C ASP A 746 -22.96 33.79 21.20
N GLN A 747 -24.17 33.65 20.69
CA GLN A 747 -25.20 32.85 21.33
C GLN A 747 -24.86 31.38 21.36
N ARG A 748 -24.26 30.85 20.28
CA ARG A 748 -23.77 29.47 20.20
C ARG A 748 -22.72 29.22 21.27
N LEU A 749 -21.73 30.11 21.37
CA LEU A 749 -20.70 30.02 22.42
C LEU A 749 -21.31 30.00 23.82
N GLN A 750 -22.31 30.88 24.09
CA GLN A 750 -23.02 30.87 25.37
C GLN A 750 -23.77 29.56 25.62
N GLN A 751 -24.43 29.00 24.61
CA GLN A 751 -25.11 27.72 24.69
C GLN A 751 -24.14 26.55 24.97
N ILE A 752 -22.97 26.51 24.29
CA ILE A 752 -21.92 25.52 24.52
C ILE A 752 -21.37 25.68 25.95
N THR A 753 -21.05 26.91 26.37
CA THR A 753 -20.54 27.19 27.73
C THR A 753 -21.54 26.73 28.80
N LYS A 754 -22.82 27.00 28.59
CA LYS A 754 -23.89 26.57 29.50
C LYS A 754 -24.03 25.04 29.53
N ALA A 755 -23.91 24.37 28.37
CA ALA A 755 -23.96 22.92 28.28
C ALA A 755 -22.79 22.29 29.06
N ILE A 756 -21.58 22.81 28.90
CA ILE A 756 -20.37 22.34 29.61
C ILE A 756 -20.54 22.53 31.12
N ALA A 757 -21.00 23.69 31.55
CA ALA A 757 -21.23 24.01 32.99
C ALA A 757 -22.29 23.12 33.64
N ASN A 758 -23.21 22.56 32.85
CA ASN A 758 -24.29 21.68 33.32
C ASN A 758 -24.08 20.21 33.04
N LEU A 759 -22.86 19.79 32.66
CA LEU A 759 -22.53 18.37 32.53
C LEU A 759 -22.63 17.64 33.87
N ASP A 760 -23.39 16.55 33.89
CA ASP A 760 -23.57 15.71 35.07
C ASP A 760 -22.73 14.45 34.96
N HIS A 761 -21.46 14.52 35.41
CA HIS A 761 -20.48 13.41 35.34
C HIS A 761 -20.46 12.72 33.97
N SER A 762 -20.63 13.50 32.89
CA SER A 762 -20.77 13.03 31.53
C SER A 762 -19.72 13.70 30.61
N TYR A 763 -19.84 13.51 29.31
CA TYR A 763 -18.93 14.03 28.31
C TYR A 763 -19.68 14.89 27.28
N LEU A 764 -18.93 15.70 26.54
CA LEU A 764 -19.42 16.44 25.38
C LEU A 764 -18.37 16.41 24.29
N THR A 765 -18.74 15.96 23.09
CA THR A 765 -17.89 16.03 21.90
C THR A 765 -18.14 17.35 21.18
N ILE A 766 -17.07 18.10 20.93
CA ILE A 766 -17.10 19.34 20.16
C ILE A 766 -16.21 19.14 18.93
N GLN A 767 -16.83 19.18 17.75
CA GLN A 767 -16.11 19.11 16.49
C GLN A 767 -15.81 20.54 16.02
N GLY A 768 -14.53 20.90 16.00
CA GLY A 768 -14.05 22.13 15.38
C GLY A 768 -13.91 21.98 13.86
N PRO A 769 -13.76 23.07 13.10
CA PRO A 769 -13.33 22.99 11.70
C PRO A 769 -11.94 22.32 11.65
N PRO A 770 -11.64 21.60 10.55
CA PRO A 770 -10.34 20.95 10.36
C PRO A 770 -9.19 21.97 10.29
#